data_3bd565cc3fa139b937cf349c6b37fdbd
#
_entry.id   3bd565cc3fa139b937cf349c6b37fdbd
#
_cell.length_a   1.000
_cell.length_b   1.000
_cell.length_c   1.000
_cell.angle_alpha   90.00
_cell.angle_beta   90.00
_cell.angle_gamma   90.00
#
_symmetry.space_group_name_H-M   'P 1'
#
loop_
_entity.id
_entity.type
_entity.pdbx_description
1 polymer ?
#
loop_
_entity_poly.entity_id
_entity_poly.type
_entity_poly.pdbx_seq_one_letter_code
_entity_poly.pdbx_strand_id
1 'polypeptide(L)'
;MALDAIIGHKVSTLHVAVGRSFFTPEGSRSISGGAEVWQGYYQSARPTSDKMMINIDLSATAFYEGGRLVQIVAKILELRSPDDLRRGLSEREHQKVERKIRNLKIRVNHRAEARTSSKIERLTQTPASRTMFEKDGNTIDVATYFQTTYNMRLIYPFLPCVIVRRNVFLPLEVCDVIPGQRHMRKLDGKQVDEMMNFTRQNPTLRANKIRAGLNILDYRNDEYMQQFGVRVSNEMAMVDGRILPTPTIHYHPSSRDNRIQPAGGVWNLRDKKVATGATLGSWCVLAFLSPDVLPDHDINAFVRELANTCQDTGMNIPNKNPPILHANPQGNIEESLKQAWLRAGNSAKAQPQLILCILPNTGQPLYAEIKRVSDTVIGVATQCVQNRYIRQTKKQYCANVCLKINVKLGGMNSFIDPTQIPFISDRPTILMGADVTHPAPGPGSDERPSIAAVTASVDAKASRYAASIRIQRGRTEIIADLANMVKELLKAFYQTCGRKPERILFYRDGISESQFGSIITTEIAAIKAACQALDANYKPTITFVVVQKRHHTRFFPIDSRDADRTGNCPPGTVIETVITHPFEFDFYLQSHAGLLGTSRPAHYYVLYDDNGFNPDMLQTLSYNLCYIYARCTRSVSLVPPVYYAHLVTNRAKLHARGGPFSDTGSEEGGGAAVTFGVVKPELQRVMYFA
;
A
#
# COMPACT_ATOMS: atom_id res chain seq x y z
N MET A 1 16.17 -13.19 -18.81
CA MET A 1 16.27 -11.87 -19.51
C MET A 1 16.25 -11.98 -21.02
N ALA A 2 17.08 -12.84 -21.65
CA ALA A 2 17.06 -12.99 -23.12
C ALA A 2 15.69 -13.36 -23.69
N LEU A 3 15.02 -14.38 -23.14
CA LEU A 3 13.67 -14.74 -23.54
C LEU A 3 12.64 -13.64 -23.35
N ASP A 4 12.72 -12.85 -22.25
CA ASP A 4 11.84 -11.70 -22.05
C ASP A 4 12.00 -10.65 -23.15
N ALA A 5 13.24 -10.44 -23.63
CA ALA A 5 13.51 -9.54 -24.75
C ALA A 5 12.91 -10.06 -26.07
N ILE A 6 13.07 -11.35 -26.35
CA ILE A 6 12.53 -11.98 -27.56
C ILE A 6 11.00 -11.90 -27.59
N ILE A 7 10.31 -12.37 -26.55
CA ILE A 7 8.84 -12.36 -26.48
C ILE A 7 8.23 -10.97 -26.43
N GLY A 8 9.00 -9.96 -25.98
CA GLY A 8 8.54 -8.58 -25.85
C GLY A 8 8.85 -7.69 -27.06
N HIS A 9 9.70 -8.11 -27.97
CA HIS A 9 10.23 -7.24 -29.03
C HIS A 9 9.13 -6.71 -29.96
N LYS A 10 8.41 -7.58 -30.64
CA LYS A 10 7.32 -7.20 -31.56
C LYS A 10 6.26 -6.37 -30.86
N VAL A 11 5.80 -6.82 -29.69
CA VAL A 11 4.73 -6.17 -28.94
C VAL A 11 5.14 -4.75 -28.50
N SER A 12 6.42 -4.52 -28.16
CA SER A 12 6.94 -3.21 -27.76
C SER A 12 7.00 -2.21 -28.92
N THR A 13 7.04 -2.67 -30.18
CA THR A 13 7.00 -1.79 -31.34
C THR A 13 5.58 -1.34 -31.70
N LEU A 14 4.57 -2.14 -31.33
CA LEU A 14 3.16 -1.91 -31.66
C LEU A 14 2.39 -1.20 -30.54
N HIS A 15 2.80 -1.36 -29.31
CA HIS A 15 2.09 -0.90 -28.12
C HIS A 15 2.98 -0.08 -27.16
N VAL A 16 2.35 0.65 -26.26
CA VAL A 16 3.08 1.43 -25.24
C VAL A 16 3.64 0.48 -24.18
N ALA A 17 4.95 0.32 -24.17
CA ALA A 17 5.64 -0.53 -23.19
C ALA A 17 5.96 0.23 -21.89
N VAL A 18 5.62 -0.36 -20.74
CA VAL A 18 6.02 0.10 -19.42
C VAL A 18 6.55 -1.08 -18.61
N GLY A 19 7.85 -1.19 -18.50
CA GLY A 19 8.50 -2.37 -17.93
C GLY A 19 8.18 -3.63 -18.77
N ARG A 20 7.57 -4.64 -18.14
CA ARG A 20 7.14 -5.87 -18.79
C ARG A 20 5.65 -5.88 -19.16
N SER A 21 5.00 -4.74 -19.16
CA SER A 21 3.58 -4.59 -19.50
C SER A 21 3.43 -3.77 -20.78
N PHE A 22 2.49 -4.18 -21.63
CA PHE A 22 2.19 -3.56 -22.92
C PHE A 22 0.74 -3.07 -22.91
N PHE A 23 0.54 -1.79 -23.19
CA PHE A 23 -0.76 -1.13 -23.03
C PHE A 23 -1.33 -0.70 -24.37
N THR A 24 -2.64 -0.88 -24.54
CA THR A 24 -3.39 -0.47 -25.72
C THR A 24 -4.43 0.57 -25.34
N PRO A 25 -4.78 1.51 -26.25
CA PRO A 25 -5.90 2.43 -26.04
C PRO A 25 -7.26 1.73 -26.13
N GLU A 26 -7.31 0.51 -26.64
CA GLU A 26 -8.55 -0.25 -26.81
C GLU A 26 -9.19 -0.53 -25.45
N GLY A 27 -10.46 -0.15 -25.28
CA GLY A 27 -11.17 -0.31 -24.03
C GLY A 27 -10.71 0.63 -22.91
N SER A 28 -9.94 1.69 -23.25
CA SER A 28 -9.59 2.73 -22.28
C SER A 28 -10.82 3.39 -21.67
N ARG A 29 -10.69 3.87 -20.45
CA ARG A 29 -11.74 4.57 -19.72
C ARG A 29 -11.21 5.89 -19.17
N SER A 30 -11.89 6.98 -19.53
CA SER A 30 -11.62 8.29 -18.94
C SER A 30 -11.91 8.26 -17.42
N ILE A 31 -11.04 8.85 -16.65
CA ILE A 31 -11.17 9.10 -15.21
C ILE A 31 -11.01 10.59 -14.92
N SER A 32 -11.36 11.01 -13.72
CA SER A 32 -11.31 12.42 -13.32
C SER A 32 -9.94 13.06 -13.58
N GLY A 33 -9.93 14.39 -13.79
CA GLY A 33 -8.70 15.18 -13.85
C GLY A 33 -7.89 15.07 -15.15
N GLY A 34 -8.53 14.72 -16.29
CA GLY A 34 -7.90 14.65 -17.61
C GLY A 34 -6.96 13.46 -17.77
N ALA A 35 -7.26 12.39 -17.09
CA ALA A 35 -6.56 11.11 -17.20
C ALA A 35 -7.48 10.00 -17.72
N GLU A 36 -6.90 8.94 -18.24
CA GLU A 36 -7.58 7.73 -18.66
C GLU A 36 -6.84 6.50 -18.20
N VAL A 37 -7.56 5.41 -17.94
CA VAL A 37 -6.97 4.11 -17.60
C VAL A 37 -6.90 3.26 -18.86
N TRP A 38 -5.69 2.78 -19.17
CA TRP A 38 -5.47 1.81 -20.23
C TRP A 38 -5.31 0.43 -19.65
N GLN A 39 -5.91 -0.56 -20.29
CA GLN A 39 -5.66 -1.96 -20.04
C GLN A 39 -4.44 -2.40 -20.86
N GLY A 40 -3.68 -3.30 -20.28
CA GLY A 40 -2.54 -3.92 -20.93
C GLY A 40 -2.31 -5.33 -20.41
N TYR A 41 -1.25 -5.95 -20.90
CA TYR A 41 -0.87 -7.30 -20.56
C TYR A 41 0.58 -7.31 -20.07
N TYR A 42 0.77 -7.85 -18.88
CA TYR A 42 2.08 -8.20 -18.36
C TYR A 42 2.50 -9.54 -18.94
N GLN A 43 3.76 -9.67 -19.29
CA GLN A 43 4.34 -10.97 -19.67
C GLN A 43 5.75 -11.13 -19.12
N SER A 44 6.11 -12.37 -18.76
CA SER A 44 7.47 -12.72 -18.38
C SER A 44 7.73 -14.21 -18.59
N ALA A 45 8.91 -14.57 -19.09
CA ALA A 45 9.37 -15.94 -19.15
C ALA A 45 9.80 -16.41 -17.75
N ARG A 46 9.42 -17.63 -17.37
CA ARG A 46 9.69 -18.26 -16.08
C ARG A 46 10.19 -19.68 -16.27
N PRO A 47 11.39 -20.01 -15.76
CA PRO A 47 11.80 -21.41 -15.70
C PRO A 47 10.95 -22.15 -14.66
N THR A 48 10.53 -23.33 -14.96
CA THR A 48 9.79 -24.21 -14.05
C THR A 48 10.39 -25.62 -14.11
N SER A 49 9.92 -26.52 -13.24
CA SER A 49 10.47 -27.88 -13.11
C SER A 49 10.55 -28.65 -14.44
N ASP A 50 9.53 -28.53 -15.29
CA ASP A 50 9.42 -29.34 -16.49
C ASP A 50 9.76 -28.59 -17.79
N LYS A 51 9.47 -27.28 -17.83
CA LYS A 51 9.58 -26.48 -19.06
C LYS A 51 9.66 -24.98 -18.79
N MET A 52 9.95 -24.21 -19.82
CA MET A 52 9.83 -22.76 -19.76
C MET A 52 8.36 -22.36 -19.88
N MET A 53 7.88 -21.52 -18.96
CA MET A 53 6.52 -20.97 -18.96
C MET A 53 6.53 -19.47 -19.26
N ILE A 54 5.45 -18.96 -19.83
CA ILE A 54 5.19 -17.54 -19.94
C ILE A 54 4.07 -17.19 -18.94
N ASN A 55 4.39 -16.32 -17.99
CA ASN A 55 3.40 -15.78 -17.08
C ASN A 55 2.75 -14.55 -17.72
N ILE A 56 1.43 -14.59 -17.91
CA ILE A 56 0.63 -13.50 -18.49
C ILE A 56 -0.43 -13.09 -17.49
N ASP A 57 -0.59 -11.78 -17.29
CA ASP A 57 -1.65 -11.23 -16.44
C ASP A 57 -2.12 -9.88 -16.99
N LEU A 58 -3.31 -9.45 -16.56
CA LEU A 58 -3.82 -8.11 -16.85
C LEU A 58 -3.03 -7.07 -16.07
N SER A 59 -2.69 -6.00 -16.75
CA SER A 59 -2.10 -4.81 -16.18
C SER A 59 -2.98 -3.59 -16.49
N ALA A 60 -2.96 -2.59 -15.65
CA ALA A 60 -3.63 -1.33 -15.89
C ALA A 60 -2.78 -0.19 -15.34
N THR A 61 -2.73 0.91 -16.08
CA THR A 61 -2.06 2.13 -15.62
C THR A 61 -2.77 3.36 -16.16
N ALA A 62 -2.55 4.49 -15.50
CA ALA A 62 -3.12 5.75 -15.94
C ALA A 62 -2.24 6.42 -16.99
N PHE A 63 -2.90 6.98 -18.00
CA PHE A 63 -2.32 7.82 -19.04
C PHE A 63 -2.97 9.20 -18.99
N TYR A 64 -2.30 10.19 -19.56
CA TYR A 64 -2.97 11.45 -19.84
C TYR A 64 -3.89 11.27 -21.05
N GLU A 65 -5.10 11.85 -20.97
CA GLU A 65 -5.99 11.86 -22.12
C GLU A 65 -5.34 12.57 -23.30
N GLY A 66 -5.51 12.01 -24.51
CA GLY A 66 -5.13 12.65 -25.76
C GLY A 66 -6.21 13.60 -26.27
N GLY A 67 -5.85 14.52 -27.15
CA GLY A 67 -6.77 15.46 -27.77
C GLY A 67 -6.61 16.91 -27.33
N ARG A 68 -7.63 17.74 -27.57
CA ARG A 68 -7.53 19.20 -27.38
C ARG A 68 -7.20 19.59 -25.94
N LEU A 69 -6.11 20.34 -25.75
CA LEU A 69 -5.62 20.73 -24.43
C LEU A 69 -6.67 21.52 -23.62
N VAL A 70 -7.46 22.37 -24.29
CA VAL A 70 -8.56 23.13 -23.64
C VAL A 70 -9.60 22.18 -22.98
N GLN A 71 -9.95 21.07 -23.65
CA GLN A 71 -10.88 20.08 -23.08
C GLN A 71 -10.27 19.39 -21.86
N ILE A 72 -8.99 19.06 -21.92
CA ILE A 72 -8.26 18.45 -20.82
C ILE A 72 -8.17 19.41 -19.63
N VAL A 73 -7.91 20.70 -19.88
CA VAL A 73 -7.92 21.75 -18.84
C VAL A 73 -9.29 21.84 -18.15
N ALA A 74 -10.39 21.82 -18.92
CA ALA A 74 -11.73 21.81 -18.36
C ALA A 74 -11.96 20.58 -17.44
N LYS A 75 -11.50 19.40 -17.85
CA LYS A 75 -11.57 18.16 -17.02
C LYS A 75 -10.67 18.24 -15.78
N ILE A 76 -9.49 18.85 -15.86
CA ILE A 76 -8.60 19.08 -14.70
C ILE A 76 -9.28 19.97 -13.64
N LEU A 77 -10.05 20.95 -14.10
CA LEU A 77 -10.79 21.90 -13.26
C LEU A 77 -12.18 21.40 -12.86
N GLU A 78 -12.58 20.21 -13.34
CA GLU A 78 -13.89 19.59 -13.10
C GLU A 78 -15.07 20.48 -13.59
N LEU A 79 -14.85 21.22 -14.67
CA LEU A 79 -15.86 22.06 -15.31
C LEU A 79 -16.78 21.20 -16.17
N ARG A 80 -18.00 21.67 -16.37
CA ARG A 80 -19.03 20.97 -17.19
C ARG A 80 -18.71 21.04 -18.68
N SER A 81 -18.18 22.17 -19.12
CA SER A 81 -17.85 22.44 -20.52
C SER A 81 -16.56 23.24 -20.64
N PRO A 82 -15.79 23.11 -21.74
CA PRO A 82 -14.70 24.03 -22.06
C PRO A 82 -15.15 25.50 -22.14
N ASP A 83 -16.41 25.77 -22.45
CA ASP A 83 -16.96 27.12 -22.50
C ASP A 83 -16.96 27.83 -21.14
N ASP A 84 -16.98 27.05 -20.04
CA ASP A 84 -16.84 27.61 -18.68
C ASP A 84 -15.46 28.26 -18.45
N LEU A 85 -14.47 27.95 -19.30
CA LEU A 85 -13.16 28.57 -19.29
C LEU A 85 -13.14 30.01 -19.88
N ARG A 86 -14.25 30.46 -20.50
CA ARG A 86 -14.35 31.82 -21.03
C ARG A 86 -14.22 32.92 -19.97
N ARG A 87 -14.42 32.56 -18.69
CA ARG A 87 -14.20 33.45 -17.54
C ARG A 87 -12.71 33.70 -17.22
N GLY A 88 -11.80 32.97 -17.89
CA GLY A 88 -10.39 32.93 -17.55
C GLY A 88 -10.09 31.97 -16.39
N LEU A 89 -8.86 31.93 -15.92
CA LEU A 89 -8.40 31.13 -14.79
C LEU A 89 -8.11 32.04 -13.59
N SER A 90 -8.60 31.65 -12.42
CA SER A 90 -8.11 32.23 -11.16
C SER A 90 -6.65 31.78 -10.91
N GLU A 91 -5.93 32.47 -10.05
CA GLU A 91 -4.54 32.13 -9.74
C GLU A 91 -4.36 30.70 -9.22
N ARG A 92 -5.28 30.21 -8.36
CA ARG A 92 -5.30 28.83 -7.87
C ARG A 92 -5.55 27.82 -9.00
N GLU A 93 -6.45 28.12 -9.92
CA GLU A 93 -6.72 27.29 -11.09
C GLU A 93 -5.54 27.28 -12.04
N HIS A 94 -4.91 28.43 -12.27
CA HIS A 94 -3.69 28.58 -13.09
C HIS A 94 -2.58 27.66 -12.56
N GLN A 95 -2.25 27.76 -11.27
CA GLN A 95 -1.24 26.92 -10.63
C GLN A 95 -1.62 25.42 -10.66
N LYS A 96 -2.90 25.08 -10.46
CA LYS A 96 -3.40 23.69 -10.54
C LYS A 96 -3.20 23.13 -11.94
N VAL A 97 -3.59 23.89 -12.97
CA VAL A 97 -3.47 23.50 -14.38
C VAL A 97 -2.00 23.39 -14.77
N GLU A 98 -1.19 24.43 -14.53
CA GLU A 98 0.24 24.44 -14.88
C GLU A 98 0.95 23.22 -14.27
N ARG A 99 0.73 22.95 -12.98
CA ARG A 99 1.30 21.79 -12.32
C ARG A 99 0.89 20.48 -12.98
N LYS A 100 -0.37 20.34 -13.42
CA LYS A 100 -0.88 19.08 -14.01
C LYS A 100 -0.39 18.86 -15.45
N ILE A 101 -0.27 19.93 -16.28
CA ILE A 101 0.10 19.79 -17.70
C ILE A 101 1.61 19.92 -17.96
N ARG A 102 2.39 20.40 -17.01
CA ARG A 102 3.85 20.55 -17.15
C ARG A 102 4.49 19.23 -17.56
N ASN A 103 5.40 19.29 -18.54
CA ASN A 103 6.10 18.16 -19.15
C ASN A 103 5.26 17.30 -20.13
N LEU A 104 3.98 17.61 -20.38
CA LEU A 104 3.23 16.93 -21.42
C LEU A 104 3.79 17.25 -22.80
N LYS A 105 3.82 16.25 -23.67
CA LYS A 105 4.12 16.42 -25.09
C LYS A 105 2.84 16.79 -25.82
N ILE A 106 2.92 17.85 -26.60
CA ILE A 106 1.82 18.39 -27.40
C ILE A 106 2.22 18.51 -28.86
N ARG A 107 1.22 18.56 -29.71
CA ARG A 107 1.31 18.89 -31.12
C ARG A 107 0.43 20.13 -31.39
N VAL A 108 0.87 21.00 -32.25
CA VAL A 108 0.00 22.10 -32.71
C VAL A 108 -0.96 21.63 -33.81
N ASN A 109 -2.20 22.13 -33.76
CA ASN A 109 -3.26 21.73 -34.71
C ASN A 109 -3.58 22.79 -35.78
N HIS A 110 -2.97 23.96 -35.73
CA HIS A 110 -3.16 25.04 -36.69
C HIS A 110 -2.27 24.96 -37.94
N ARG A 111 -1.35 23.99 -38.00
CA ARG A 111 -0.47 23.72 -39.15
C ARG A 111 -0.59 22.23 -39.53
N ALA A 112 -1.03 21.98 -40.77
CA ALA A 112 -1.21 20.60 -41.25
C ALA A 112 0.08 19.77 -41.29
N GLU A 113 1.23 20.41 -41.52
CA GLU A 113 2.55 19.76 -41.67
C GLU A 113 3.32 19.62 -40.33
N ALA A 114 2.80 20.09 -39.20
CA ALA A 114 3.54 20.08 -37.93
C ALA A 114 3.61 18.65 -37.33
N ARG A 115 4.59 17.87 -37.81
CA ARG A 115 4.90 16.54 -37.27
C ARG A 115 5.70 16.56 -35.97
N THR A 116 6.29 17.73 -35.60
CA THR A 116 7.14 17.85 -34.41
C THR A 116 6.34 17.97 -33.12
N SER A 117 6.69 17.18 -32.14
CA SER A 117 6.16 17.29 -30.79
C SER A 117 6.93 18.30 -29.96
N SER A 118 6.24 19.08 -29.14
CA SER A 118 6.83 20.02 -28.19
C SER A 118 6.44 19.63 -26.77
N LYS A 119 7.29 19.99 -25.80
CA LYS A 119 7.03 19.70 -24.38
C LYS A 119 6.62 21.00 -23.68
N ILE A 120 5.56 20.93 -22.88
CA ILE A 120 5.10 22.06 -22.07
C ILE A 120 6.09 22.30 -20.93
N GLU A 121 6.66 23.52 -20.87
CA GLU A 121 7.53 23.94 -19.77
C GLU A 121 6.71 24.59 -18.64
N ARG A 122 5.88 25.58 -19.01
CA ARG A 122 5.03 26.33 -18.07
C ARG A 122 3.90 27.05 -18.82
N LEU A 123 3.02 27.72 -18.06
CA LEU A 123 2.03 28.66 -18.63
C LEU A 123 2.50 30.11 -18.51
N THR A 124 1.98 31.00 -19.38
CA THR A 124 2.16 32.44 -19.19
C THR A 124 1.31 32.95 -18.05
N GLN A 125 1.78 33.99 -17.34
CA GLN A 125 0.98 34.63 -16.28
C GLN A 125 -0.16 35.49 -16.84
N THR A 126 0.01 35.96 -18.08
CA THR A 126 -0.96 36.78 -18.80
C THR A 126 -1.74 35.95 -19.83
N PRO A 127 -3.01 36.29 -20.13
CA PRO A 127 -3.79 35.67 -21.19
C PRO A 127 -3.20 35.91 -22.57
N ALA A 128 -3.56 35.11 -23.56
CA ALA A 128 -3.08 35.22 -24.95
C ALA A 128 -3.28 36.62 -25.56
N SER A 129 -4.38 37.31 -25.22
CA SER A 129 -4.68 38.69 -25.64
C SER A 129 -3.80 39.77 -24.97
N ARG A 130 -2.99 39.41 -23.99
CA ARG A 130 -2.07 40.32 -23.27
C ARG A 130 -0.63 39.80 -23.20
N THR A 131 -0.38 38.62 -23.73
CA THR A 131 0.98 38.06 -23.81
C THR A 131 1.69 38.66 -25.02
N MET A 132 2.58 39.61 -24.78
CA MET A 132 3.30 40.34 -25.81
C MET A 132 4.61 39.66 -26.18
N PHE A 133 4.98 39.69 -27.45
CA PHE A 133 6.29 39.27 -27.94
C PHE A 133 6.71 40.12 -29.12
N GLU A 134 7.99 40.14 -29.41
CA GLU A 134 8.58 40.92 -30.51
C GLU A 134 8.61 40.06 -31.77
N LYS A 135 8.09 40.62 -32.87
CA LYS A 135 8.14 40.06 -34.21
C LYS A 135 8.51 41.14 -35.19
N ASP A 136 9.58 40.94 -35.94
CA ASP A 136 10.05 41.86 -36.99
C ASP A 136 10.19 43.32 -36.53
N GLY A 137 10.65 43.54 -35.27
CA GLY A 137 10.82 44.86 -34.64
C GLY A 137 9.52 45.46 -34.06
N ASN A 138 8.38 44.79 -34.19
CA ASN A 138 7.09 45.23 -33.65
C ASN A 138 6.64 44.35 -32.49
N THR A 139 6.14 44.97 -31.42
CA THR A 139 5.55 44.25 -30.31
C THR A 139 4.06 43.94 -30.60
N ILE A 140 3.68 42.68 -30.59
CA ILE A 140 2.34 42.20 -30.87
C ILE A 140 1.89 41.20 -29.82
N ASP A 141 0.60 41.16 -29.49
CA ASP A 141 0.03 40.09 -28.62
C ASP A 141 -0.22 38.81 -29.41
N VAL A 142 -0.26 37.69 -28.66
CA VAL A 142 -0.41 36.37 -29.27
C VAL A 142 -1.75 36.21 -30.01
N ALA A 143 -2.87 36.74 -29.48
CA ALA A 143 -4.17 36.61 -30.11
C ALA A 143 -4.23 37.35 -31.46
N THR A 144 -3.72 38.59 -31.52
CA THR A 144 -3.61 39.38 -32.74
C THR A 144 -2.67 38.71 -33.74
N TYR A 145 -1.55 38.15 -33.28
CA TYR A 145 -0.65 37.38 -34.14
C TYR A 145 -1.31 36.18 -34.81
N PHE A 146 -2.09 35.39 -34.09
CA PHE A 146 -2.82 34.24 -34.67
C PHE A 146 -3.88 34.71 -35.69
N GLN A 147 -4.56 35.83 -35.42
CA GLN A 147 -5.51 36.41 -36.35
C GLN A 147 -4.86 36.88 -37.66
N THR A 148 -3.75 37.61 -37.57
CA THR A 148 -3.10 38.22 -38.74
C THR A 148 -2.27 37.21 -39.54
N THR A 149 -1.58 36.29 -38.87
CA THR A 149 -0.64 35.39 -39.54
C THR A 149 -1.31 34.09 -40.01
N TYR A 150 -2.28 33.58 -39.27
CA TYR A 150 -2.95 32.30 -39.56
C TYR A 150 -4.42 32.44 -39.93
N ASN A 151 -4.93 33.71 -40.01
CA ASN A 151 -6.36 34.00 -40.17
C ASN A 151 -7.26 33.23 -39.20
N MET A 152 -6.76 33.02 -37.96
CA MET A 152 -7.41 32.26 -36.94
C MET A 152 -7.79 33.13 -35.74
N ARG A 153 -9.08 33.38 -35.57
CA ARG A 153 -9.62 34.06 -34.39
C ARG A 153 -9.69 33.09 -33.23
N LEU A 154 -8.98 33.37 -32.12
CA LEU A 154 -9.01 32.55 -30.94
C LEU A 154 -10.39 32.57 -30.26
N ILE A 155 -10.87 31.43 -29.85
CA ILE A 155 -12.13 31.25 -29.09
C ILE A 155 -11.92 31.59 -27.61
N TYR A 156 -10.70 31.34 -27.11
CA TYR A 156 -10.33 31.53 -25.71
C TYR A 156 -9.11 32.48 -25.54
N PRO A 157 -9.16 33.73 -26.03
CA PRO A 157 -8.01 34.65 -25.98
C PRO A 157 -7.66 35.13 -24.56
N PHE A 158 -8.55 34.88 -23.58
CA PHE A 158 -8.39 35.23 -22.18
C PHE A 158 -7.75 34.07 -21.35
N LEU A 159 -7.45 32.94 -21.96
CA LEU A 159 -6.67 31.88 -21.33
C LEU A 159 -5.16 32.15 -21.51
N PRO A 160 -4.32 31.67 -20.55
CA PRO A 160 -2.87 31.75 -20.69
C PRO A 160 -2.36 30.95 -21.90
N CYS A 161 -1.16 31.24 -22.35
CA CYS A 161 -0.46 30.47 -23.38
C CYS A 161 0.42 29.41 -22.76
N VAL A 162 0.64 28.32 -23.49
CA VAL A 162 1.67 27.31 -23.20
C VAL A 162 3.01 27.82 -23.66
N ILE A 163 4.03 27.72 -22.81
CA ILE A 163 5.43 27.96 -23.14
C ILE A 163 6.10 26.60 -23.40
N VAL A 164 6.61 26.42 -24.63
CA VAL A 164 7.27 25.16 -25.04
C VAL A 164 8.78 25.32 -25.21
N ARG A 165 9.25 26.58 -25.42
CA ARG A 165 10.67 27.00 -25.49
C ARG A 165 10.71 28.45 -25.12
N ARG A 166 11.92 28.96 -24.86
CA ARG A 166 12.13 30.38 -24.62
C ARG A 166 11.49 31.21 -25.77
N ASN A 167 10.56 32.11 -25.43
CA ASN A 167 9.83 33.00 -26.34
C ASN A 167 8.91 32.32 -27.38
N VAL A 168 8.48 31.06 -27.15
CA VAL A 168 7.48 30.37 -27.98
C VAL A 168 6.22 30.19 -27.18
N PHE A 169 5.20 31.00 -27.49
CA PHE A 169 3.92 31.05 -26.82
C PHE A 169 2.83 30.45 -27.73
N LEU A 170 2.14 29.42 -27.24
CA LEU A 170 1.08 28.73 -27.97
C LEU A 170 -0.25 28.85 -27.19
N PRO A 171 -1.33 29.41 -27.81
CA PRO A 171 -2.65 29.36 -27.19
C PRO A 171 -3.07 27.92 -26.82
N LEU A 172 -3.75 27.76 -25.71
CA LEU A 172 -4.21 26.43 -25.26
C LEU A 172 -5.04 25.70 -26.33
N GLU A 173 -5.87 26.42 -27.07
CA GLU A 173 -6.77 25.85 -28.07
C GLU A 173 -6.09 25.34 -29.34
N VAL A 174 -4.86 25.79 -29.63
CA VAL A 174 -4.08 25.30 -30.78
C VAL A 174 -3.18 24.13 -30.42
N CYS A 175 -3.26 23.64 -29.20
CA CYS A 175 -2.45 22.53 -28.68
C CYS A 175 -3.29 21.28 -28.51
N ASP A 176 -2.81 20.15 -29.03
CA ASP A 176 -3.34 18.84 -28.80
C ASP A 176 -2.34 18.00 -28.01
N VAL A 177 -2.81 17.35 -26.94
CA VAL A 177 -2.00 16.41 -26.16
C VAL A 177 -1.85 15.11 -26.96
N ILE A 178 -0.61 14.67 -27.12
CA ILE A 178 -0.29 13.42 -27.82
C ILE A 178 -0.75 12.25 -26.94
N PRO A 179 -1.55 11.30 -27.46
CA PRO A 179 -2.01 10.14 -26.69
C PRO A 179 -0.84 9.21 -26.29
N GLY A 180 -1.08 8.33 -25.34
CA GLY A 180 -0.10 7.33 -24.90
C GLY A 180 0.99 7.84 -23.95
N GLN A 181 0.81 9.01 -23.36
CA GLN A 181 1.72 9.53 -22.35
C GLN A 181 1.31 9.04 -20.96
N ARG A 182 2.18 8.26 -20.34
CA ARG A 182 1.94 7.72 -19.00
C ARG A 182 1.75 8.83 -17.96
N HIS A 183 0.74 8.69 -17.12
CA HIS A 183 0.51 9.59 -15.99
C HIS A 183 1.53 9.27 -14.87
N MET A 184 2.57 10.10 -14.75
CA MET A 184 3.68 9.86 -13.82
C MET A 184 3.41 10.40 -12.40
N ARG A 185 2.36 11.19 -12.23
CA ARG A 185 2.01 11.78 -10.94
C ARG A 185 1.13 10.84 -10.13
N LYS A 186 1.14 10.99 -8.81
CA LYS A 186 0.22 10.26 -7.94
C LYS A 186 -1.23 10.60 -8.29
N LEU A 187 -2.05 9.58 -8.40
CA LEU A 187 -3.49 9.73 -8.57
C LEU A 187 -4.11 10.26 -7.27
N ASP A 188 -5.08 11.14 -7.37
CA ASP A 188 -5.89 11.56 -6.23
C ASP A 188 -6.88 10.46 -5.81
N GLY A 189 -7.56 10.67 -4.67
CA GLY A 189 -8.46 9.65 -4.10
C GLY A 189 -9.58 9.23 -5.05
N LYS A 190 -10.18 10.20 -5.79
CA LYS A 190 -11.25 9.92 -6.75
C LYS A 190 -10.74 9.13 -7.96
N GLN A 191 -9.58 9.52 -8.50
CA GLN A 191 -8.91 8.78 -9.58
C GLN A 191 -8.54 7.36 -9.17
N VAL A 192 -8.08 7.17 -7.92
CA VAL A 192 -7.77 5.83 -7.38
C VAL A 192 -9.04 4.98 -7.31
N ASP A 193 -10.15 5.51 -6.80
CA ASP A 193 -11.42 4.78 -6.70
C ASP A 193 -11.96 4.40 -8.10
N GLU A 194 -11.89 5.32 -9.06
CA GLU A 194 -12.29 5.08 -10.44
C GLU A 194 -11.41 4.02 -11.11
N MET A 195 -10.10 4.07 -10.91
CA MET A 195 -9.15 3.07 -11.38
C MET A 195 -9.38 1.70 -10.73
N MET A 196 -9.66 1.66 -9.43
CA MET A 196 -9.98 0.42 -8.73
C MET A 196 -11.26 -0.22 -9.27
N ASN A 197 -12.28 0.58 -9.58
CA ASN A 197 -13.53 0.09 -10.18
C ASN A 197 -13.31 -0.49 -11.58
N PHE A 198 -12.40 0.08 -12.36
CA PHE A 198 -12.01 -0.43 -13.69
C PHE A 198 -11.22 -1.75 -13.58
N THR A 199 -10.28 -1.84 -12.64
CA THR A 199 -9.38 -2.99 -12.50
C THR A 199 -9.98 -4.16 -11.73
N ARG A 200 -11.08 -3.94 -10.99
CA ARG A 200 -11.76 -4.96 -10.22
C ARG A 200 -12.54 -5.88 -11.15
N GLN A 201 -12.01 -7.09 -11.36
CA GLN A 201 -12.62 -8.09 -12.22
C GLN A 201 -12.72 -9.42 -11.47
N ASN A 202 -13.85 -10.10 -11.64
CA ASN A 202 -14.01 -11.46 -11.09
C ASN A 202 -13.06 -12.44 -11.78
N PRO A 203 -12.76 -13.60 -11.18
CA PRO A 203 -11.81 -14.57 -11.73
C PRO A 203 -12.12 -15.00 -13.15
N THR A 204 -13.36 -15.35 -13.45
CA THR A 204 -13.79 -15.80 -14.78
C THR A 204 -13.56 -14.74 -15.85
N LEU A 205 -13.96 -13.49 -15.58
CA LEU A 205 -13.74 -12.39 -16.53
C LEU A 205 -12.25 -12.12 -16.73
N ARG A 206 -11.46 -12.18 -15.65
CA ARG A 206 -10.01 -12.01 -15.74
C ARG A 206 -9.36 -13.11 -16.56
N ALA A 207 -9.72 -14.38 -16.34
CA ALA A 207 -9.21 -15.50 -17.09
C ALA A 207 -9.54 -15.39 -18.59
N ASN A 208 -10.78 -15.01 -18.93
CA ASN A 208 -11.20 -14.80 -20.32
C ASN A 208 -10.44 -13.66 -21.00
N LYS A 209 -10.21 -12.55 -20.28
CA LYS A 209 -9.42 -11.43 -20.81
C LYS A 209 -7.94 -11.81 -20.99
N ILE A 210 -7.36 -12.62 -20.10
CA ILE A 210 -5.99 -13.12 -20.27
C ILE A 210 -5.90 -13.99 -21.53
N ARG A 211 -6.87 -14.89 -21.76
CA ARG A 211 -6.94 -15.68 -23.00
C ARG A 211 -7.09 -14.80 -24.25
N ALA A 212 -7.98 -13.81 -24.20
CA ALA A 212 -8.14 -12.85 -25.30
C ALA A 212 -6.84 -12.04 -25.57
N GLY A 213 -6.08 -11.77 -24.52
CA GLY A 213 -4.78 -11.07 -24.62
C GLY A 213 -3.74 -11.79 -25.45
N LEU A 214 -3.82 -13.12 -25.60
CA LEU A 214 -2.94 -13.89 -26.49
C LEU A 214 -3.08 -13.46 -27.95
N ASN A 215 -4.25 -13.00 -28.39
CA ASN A 215 -4.45 -12.47 -29.73
C ASN A 215 -3.74 -11.11 -29.94
N ILE A 216 -3.62 -10.31 -28.87
CA ILE A 216 -2.91 -9.02 -28.89
C ILE A 216 -1.40 -9.25 -28.85
N LEU A 217 -0.94 -10.20 -28.06
CA LEU A 217 0.47 -10.57 -27.95
C LEU A 217 0.98 -11.30 -29.19
N ASP A 218 0.11 -11.98 -29.92
CA ASP A 218 0.28 -12.60 -31.24
C ASP A 218 1.60 -13.37 -31.41
N TYR A 219 1.91 -14.27 -30.48
CA TYR A 219 3.13 -15.07 -30.50
C TYR A 219 3.29 -15.96 -31.75
N ARG A 220 2.16 -16.37 -32.39
CA ARG A 220 2.21 -17.27 -33.56
C ARG A 220 2.78 -16.60 -34.81
N ASN A 221 2.48 -15.27 -34.96
CA ASN A 221 2.91 -14.51 -36.13
C ASN A 221 4.12 -13.60 -35.82
N ASP A 222 4.85 -13.89 -34.75
CA ASP A 222 6.04 -13.12 -34.36
C ASP A 222 7.26 -13.71 -35.12
N GLU A 223 7.76 -12.94 -36.07
CA GLU A 223 8.91 -13.33 -36.91
C GLU A 223 10.19 -13.52 -36.08
N TYR A 224 10.39 -12.70 -35.06
CA TYR A 224 11.55 -12.83 -34.17
C TYR A 224 11.51 -14.13 -33.39
N MET A 225 10.35 -14.47 -32.83
CA MET A 225 10.19 -15.74 -32.11
C MET A 225 10.41 -16.94 -33.01
N GLN A 226 9.91 -16.88 -34.25
CA GLN A 226 10.13 -17.95 -35.26
C GLN A 226 11.61 -18.10 -35.59
N GLN A 227 12.35 -17.00 -35.77
CA GLN A 227 13.80 -17.03 -36.08
C GLN A 227 14.62 -17.59 -34.88
N PHE A 228 14.20 -17.33 -33.66
CA PHE A 228 14.83 -17.89 -32.45
C PHE A 228 14.33 -19.32 -32.13
N GLY A 229 13.43 -19.91 -32.93
CA GLY A 229 12.88 -21.24 -32.69
C GLY A 229 11.97 -21.35 -31.47
N VAL A 230 11.45 -20.21 -30.97
CA VAL A 230 10.58 -20.20 -29.80
C VAL A 230 9.13 -20.41 -30.22
N ARG A 231 8.47 -21.42 -29.61
CA ARG A 231 7.05 -21.71 -29.81
C ARG A 231 6.32 -21.60 -28.49
N VAL A 232 5.17 -20.95 -28.51
CA VAL A 232 4.33 -20.75 -27.31
C VAL A 232 3.00 -21.50 -27.50
N SER A 233 2.65 -22.33 -26.51
CA SER A 233 1.31 -22.90 -26.42
C SER A 233 0.33 -21.79 -25.92
N ASN A 234 -0.81 -21.71 -26.61
CA ASN A 234 -1.88 -20.76 -26.20
C ASN A 234 -2.80 -21.31 -25.11
N GLU A 235 -2.54 -22.52 -24.63
CA GLU A 235 -3.30 -23.11 -23.54
C GLU A 235 -2.78 -22.66 -22.18
N MET A 236 -3.72 -22.35 -21.29
CA MET A 236 -3.40 -22.02 -19.92
C MET A 236 -2.91 -23.27 -19.18
N ALA A 237 -1.80 -23.16 -18.46
CA ALA A 237 -1.25 -24.30 -17.72
C ALA A 237 -2.24 -24.83 -16.69
N MET A 238 -2.37 -26.13 -16.62
CA MET A 238 -3.15 -26.86 -15.61
C MET A 238 -2.21 -27.29 -14.51
N VAL A 239 -2.58 -27.01 -13.27
CA VAL A 239 -1.78 -27.36 -12.09
C VAL A 239 -2.66 -27.96 -11.01
N ASP A 240 -2.15 -28.94 -10.30
CA ASP A 240 -2.81 -29.50 -9.14
C ASP A 240 -2.60 -28.57 -7.93
N GLY A 241 -3.68 -28.24 -7.25
CA GLY A 241 -3.67 -27.47 -6.01
C GLY A 241 -4.26 -28.30 -4.88
N ARG A 242 -3.61 -28.28 -3.72
CA ARG A 242 -4.18 -28.87 -2.51
C ARG A 242 -4.72 -27.78 -1.59
N ILE A 243 -5.68 -28.12 -0.77
CA ILE A 243 -6.30 -27.22 0.20
C ILE A 243 -5.89 -27.66 1.60
N LEU A 244 -5.13 -26.80 2.28
CA LEU A 244 -4.73 -27.05 3.67
C LEU A 244 -5.92 -26.94 4.61
N PRO A 245 -5.97 -27.76 5.68
CA PRO A 245 -7.04 -27.70 6.67
C PRO A 245 -7.02 -26.35 7.42
N THR A 246 -8.20 -25.82 7.68
CA THR A 246 -8.35 -24.57 8.44
C THR A 246 -7.91 -24.80 9.90
N PRO A 247 -7.09 -23.90 10.47
CA PRO A 247 -6.63 -24.06 11.85
C PRO A 247 -7.74 -23.80 12.87
N THR A 248 -7.55 -24.33 14.07
CA THR A 248 -8.36 -24.02 15.25
C THR A 248 -7.82 -22.78 15.95
N ILE A 249 -8.67 -21.78 16.10
CA ILE A 249 -8.37 -20.52 16.78
C ILE A 249 -8.91 -20.58 18.20
N HIS A 250 -8.08 -20.20 19.16
CA HIS A 250 -8.41 -20.14 20.57
C HIS A 250 -8.68 -18.71 21.02
N TYR A 251 -9.70 -18.57 21.83
CA TYR A 251 -10.09 -17.39 22.58
C TYR A 251 -9.99 -17.65 24.09
N HIS A 252 -10.37 -16.67 24.91
CA HIS A 252 -10.35 -16.85 26.36
C HIS A 252 -11.29 -17.99 26.80
N PRO A 253 -10.90 -18.84 27.78
CA PRO A 253 -11.71 -19.97 28.23
C PRO A 253 -13.13 -19.59 28.67
N SER A 254 -13.36 -18.40 29.18
CA SER A 254 -14.68 -17.91 29.57
C SER A 254 -15.56 -17.47 28.38
N SER A 255 -15.09 -17.60 27.14
CA SER A 255 -15.94 -17.42 25.96
C SER A 255 -16.93 -18.56 25.85
N ARG A 256 -18.12 -18.29 25.34
CA ARG A 256 -19.08 -19.34 25.02
C ARG A 256 -18.53 -20.28 23.92
N ASP A 257 -17.92 -19.66 22.89
CA ASP A 257 -17.21 -20.34 21.81
C ASP A 257 -15.70 -20.04 21.93
N ASN A 258 -15.00 -20.76 22.80
CA ASN A 258 -13.58 -20.50 23.06
C ASN A 258 -12.62 -21.18 22.05
N ARG A 259 -13.13 -22.10 21.22
CA ARG A 259 -12.41 -22.77 20.13
C ARG A 259 -13.25 -22.75 18.88
N ILE A 260 -12.69 -22.24 17.79
CA ILE A 260 -13.39 -22.15 16.52
C ILE A 260 -12.51 -22.63 15.37
N GLN A 261 -13.14 -23.22 14.38
CA GLN A 261 -12.53 -23.53 13.09
C GLN A 261 -13.26 -22.74 12.01
N PRO A 262 -12.68 -21.61 11.55
CA PRO A 262 -13.36 -20.69 10.64
C PRO A 262 -13.69 -21.32 9.29
N ALA A 263 -14.93 -21.25 8.86
CA ALA A 263 -15.34 -21.68 7.53
C ALA A 263 -15.00 -20.56 6.49
N GLY A 264 -14.33 -20.94 5.40
CA GLY A 264 -14.00 -20.01 4.33
C GLY A 264 -13.14 -18.82 4.74
N GLY A 265 -12.30 -18.97 5.77
CA GLY A 265 -11.35 -17.94 6.21
C GLY A 265 -11.97 -16.70 6.88
N VAL A 266 -13.22 -16.76 7.35
CA VAL A 266 -13.94 -15.63 7.96
C VAL A 266 -14.71 -16.08 9.19
N TRP A 267 -14.71 -15.27 10.24
CA TRP A 267 -15.50 -15.50 11.45
C TRP A 267 -15.94 -14.17 12.08
N ASN A 268 -16.64 -14.23 13.21
CA ASN A 268 -17.08 -13.07 13.98
C ASN A 268 -16.68 -13.19 15.46
N LEU A 269 -16.81 -12.09 16.20
CA LEU A 269 -16.50 -12.01 17.64
C LEU A 269 -17.70 -12.29 18.55
N ARG A 270 -18.86 -12.66 17.98
CA ARG A 270 -20.03 -12.97 18.80
C ARG A 270 -19.70 -14.13 19.76
N ASP A 271 -20.07 -13.97 21.02
CA ASP A 271 -19.87 -14.98 22.08
C ASP A 271 -18.39 -15.33 22.34
N LYS A 272 -17.45 -14.48 21.91
CA LYS A 272 -16.01 -14.66 22.06
C LYS A 272 -15.39 -13.53 22.85
N LYS A 273 -14.48 -13.88 23.75
CA LYS A 273 -13.65 -12.95 24.50
C LYS A 273 -12.20 -13.10 24.04
N VAL A 274 -11.51 -11.99 23.88
CA VAL A 274 -10.08 -12.01 23.49
C VAL A 274 -9.26 -12.85 24.46
N ALA A 275 -8.24 -13.53 23.95
CA ALA A 275 -7.43 -14.48 24.70
C ALA A 275 -6.80 -13.86 25.96
N THR A 276 -6.37 -12.59 25.86
CA THR A 276 -5.91 -11.78 26.98
C THR A 276 -6.42 -10.35 26.79
N GLY A 277 -7.38 -9.94 27.61
CA GLY A 277 -7.94 -8.59 27.59
C GLY A 277 -7.06 -7.61 28.36
N ALA A 278 -6.74 -6.47 27.72
CA ALA A 278 -6.07 -5.36 28.38
C ALA A 278 -7.03 -4.58 29.26
N THR A 279 -6.48 -3.86 30.23
CA THR A 279 -7.22 -2.91 31.08
C THR A 279 -7.05 -1.49 30.53
N LEU A 280 -8.17 -0.77 30.35
CA LEU A 280 -8.20 0.62 29.91
C LEU A 280 -8.87 1.49 31.00
N GLY A 281 -8.07 2.03 31.89
CA GLY A 281 -8.53 2.87 33.01
C GLY A 281 -8.27 4.36 32.80
N SER A 282 -7.11 4.72 32.24
CA SER A 282 -6.68 6.10 32.01
C SER A 282 -6.71 6.46 30.52
N TRP A 283 -7.77 7.13 30.10
CA TRP A 283 -7.97 7.53 28.70
C TRP A 283 -8.88 8.74 28.57
N CYS A 284 -8.88 9.38 27.42
CA CYS A 284 -9.78 10.46 27.08
C CYS A 284 -10.21 10.41 25.63
N VAL A 285 -11.19 11.23 25.29
CA VAL A 285 -11.68 11.45 23.92
C VAL A 285 -11.25 12.84 23.46
N LEU A 286 -10.62 12.93 22.31
CA LEU A 286 -10.28 14.18 21.65
C LEU A 286 -11.00 14.26 20.30
N ALA A 287 -12.03 15.10 20.22
CA ALA A 287 -12.81 15.34 19.02
C ALA A 287 -12.23 16.53 18.24
N PHE A 288 -11.79 16.29 16.99
CA PHE A 288 -11.35 17.35 16.08
C PHE A 288 -12.53 17.96 15.32
N LEU A 289 -13.56 18.32 16.07
CA LEU A 289 -14.80 18.97 15.63
C LEU A 289 -15.31 19.88 16.74
N SER A 290 -16.02 20.95 16.36
CA SER A 290 -16.69 21.80 17.35
C SER A 290 -17.87 21.07 18.01
N PRO A 291 -18.25 21.46 19.25
CA PRO A 291 -19.43 20.92 19.93
C PRO A 291 -20.74 21.10 19.14
N ASP A 292 -20.83 22.15 18.32
CA ASP A 292 -22.02 22.39 17.46
C ASP A 292 -22.16 21.33 16.36
N VAL A 293 -21.03 20.84 15.84
CA VAL A 293 -21.03 19.81 14.80
C VAL A 293 -21.16 18.41 15.40
N LEU A 294 -20.50 18.16 16.52
CA LEU A 294 -20.54 16.87 17.22
C LEU A 294 -20.70 17.12 18.73
N PRO A 295 -21.93 17.14 19.26
CA PRO A 295 -22.22 17.36 20.65
C PRO A 295 -21.71 16.23 21.56
N ASP A 296 -21.38 16.57 22.80
CA ASP A 296 -20.88 15.62 23.81
C ASP A 296 -21.84 14.45 24.08
N HIS A 297 -23.15 14.64 23.94
CA HIS A 297 -24.11 13.55 24.15
C HIS A 297 -23.98 12.44 23.08
N ASP A 298 -23.70 12.79 21.79
CA ASP A 298 -23.45 11.84 20.72
C ASP A 298 -22.15 11.07 20.99
N ILE A 299 -21.09 11.80 21.42
CA ILE A 299 -19.80 11.20 21.80
C ILE A 299 -19.98 10.24 22.98
N ASN A 300 -20.69 10.66 24.02
CA ASN A 300 -20.97 9.82 25.18
C ASN A 300 -21.77 8.55 24.84
N ALA A 301 -22.74 8.64 23.93
CA ALA A 301 -23.48 7.49 23.45
C ALA A 301 -22.57 6.48 22.75
N PHE A 302 -21.70 6.96 21.86
CA PHE A 302 -20.70 6.14 21.18
C PHE A 302 -19.70 5.51 22.17
N VAL A 303 -19.18 6.29 23.10
CA VAL A 303 -18.19 5.82 24.10
C VAL A 303 -18.79 4.72 24.99
N ARG A 304 -20.04 4.86 25.40
CA ARG A 304 -20.75 3.82 26.16
C ARG A 304 -20.87 2.51 25.38
N GLU A 305 -21.28 2.60 24.11
CA GLU A 305 -21.40 1.41 23.26
C GLU A 305 -20.03 0.77 22.99
N LEU A 306 -18.99 1.58 22.74
CA LEU A 306 -17.62 1.10 22.60
C LEU A 306 -17.13 0.42 23.87
N ALA A 307 -17.28 1.05 25.04
CA ALA A 307 -16.84 0.49 26.32
C ALA A 307 -17.58 -0.81 26.66
N ASN A 308 -18.90 -0.86 26.46
CA ASN A 308 -19.68 -2.07 26.66
C ASN A 308 -19.24 -3.18 25.71
N THR A 309 -19.05 -2.87 24.42
CA THR A 309 -18.55 -3.84 23.42
C THR A 309 -17.17 -4.35 23.80
N CYS A 310 -16.26 -3.48 24.26
CA CYS A 310 -14.93 -3.89 24.73
C CYS A 310 -15.02 -4.84 25.93
N GLN A 311 -15.92 -4.58 26.87
CA GLN A 311 -16.15 -5.48 28.02
C GLN A 311 -16.76 -6.83 27.57
N ASP A 312 -17.76 -6.80 26.70
CA ASP A 312 -18.36 -8.01 26.13
C ASP A 312 -17.29 -8.87 25.43
N THR A 313 -16.32 -8.22 24.78
CA THR A 313 -15.20 -8.88 24.09
C THR A 313 -14.01 -9.21 25.02
N GLY A 314 -14.14 -9.02 26.32
CA GLY A 314 -13.18 -9.50 27.33
C GLY A 314 -12.11 -8.50 27.76
N MET A 315 -12.16 -7.23 27.38
CA MET A 315 -11.32 -6.18 27.95
C MET A 315 -11.88 -5.70 29.29
N ASN A 316 -11.01 -5.19 30.14
CA ASN A 316 -11.42 -4.52 31.39
C ASN A 316 -11.47 -3.01 31.20
N ILE A 317 -12.65 -2.39 31.31
CA ILE A 317 -12.86 -0.94 31.14
C ILE A 317 -13.46 -0.36 32.44
N PRO A 318 -12.64 -0.09 33.45
CA PRO A 318 -13.13 0.47 34.72
C PRO A 318 -13.67 1.90 34.55
N ASN A 319 -13.10 2.70 33.65
CA ASN A 319 -13.56 4.06 33.38
C ASN A 319 -14.39 4.11 32.07
N LYS A 320 -15.72 4.18 32.23
CA LYS A 320 -16.68 4.27 31.11
C LYS A 320 -17.05 5.72 30.71
N ASN A 321 -16.63 6.69 31.48
CA ASN A 321 -16.91 8.11 31.28
C ASN A 321 -15.60 8.90 31.19
N PRO A 322 -14.77 8.69 30.17
CA PRO A 322 -13.54 9.45 30.01
C PRO A 322 -13.84 10.92 29.73
N PRO A 323 -12.97 11.85 30.10
CA PRO A 323 -13.13 13.24 29.74
C PRO A 323 -13.12 13.45 28.23
N ILE A 324 -13.96 14.36 27.74
CA ILE A 324 -14.09 14.76 26.33
C ILE A 324 -13.45 16.13 26.16
N LEU A 325 -12.66 16.30 25.11
CA LEU A 325 -12.09 17.55 24.66
C LEU A 325 -12.40 17.78 23.19
N HIS A 326 -12.61 19.04 22.81
CA HIS A 326 -12.76 19.47 21.44
C HIS A 326 -11.54 20.26 20.99
N ALA A 327 -11.12 20.08 19.74
CA ALA A 327 -9.98 20.77 19.16
C ALA A 327 -10.25 21.15 17.70
N ASN A 328 -9.57 22.19 17.25
CA ASN A 328 -9.62 22.60 15.84
C ASN A 328 -8.72 21.67 15.00
N PRO A 329 -9.24 21.02 13.94
CA PRO A 329 -8.45 20.15 13.07
C PRO A 329 -7.34 20.87 12.28
N GLN A 330 -7.38 22.19 12.20
CA GLN A 330 -6.35 23.06 11.58
C GLN A 330 -5.51 23.83 12.61
N GLY A 331 -5.75 23.61 13.91
CA GLY A 331 -5.03 24.24 15.00
C GLY A 331 -3.72 23.54 15.34
N ASN A 332 -3.18 23.86 16.51
CA ASN A 332 -1.98 23.18 17.04
C ASN A 332 -2.34 21.79 17.59
N ILE A 333 -2.13 20.76 16.75
CA ILE A 333 -2.46 19.37 17.06
C ILE A 333 -1.59 18.82 18.20
N GLU A 334 -0.31 19.23 18.24
CA GLU A 334 0.62 18.80 19.29
C GLU A 334 0.15 19.26 20.66
N GLU A 335 -0.24 20.52 20.79
CA GLU A 335 -0.76 21.09 22.01
C GLU A 335 -2.09 20.43 22.44
N SER A 336 -3.00 20.22 21.48
CA SER A 336 -4.27 19.56 21.75
C SER A 336 -4.09 18.12 22.27
N LEU A 337 -3.14 17.37 21.73
CA LEU A 337 -2.82 16.02 22.22
C LEU A 337 -2.14 16.02 23.58
N LYS A 338 -1.27 17.01 23.87
CA LYS A 338 -0.65 17.17 25.20
C LYS A 338 -1.71 17.49 26.26
N GLN A 339 -2.64 18.37 25.95
CA GLN A 339 -3.76 18.70 26.88
C GLN A 339 -4.66 17.49 27.12
N ALA A 340 -4.96 16.71 26.04
CA ALA A 340 -5.72 15.47 26.15
C ALA A 340 -5.00 14.44 27.03
N TRP A 341 -3.69 14.29 26.87
CA TRP A 341 -2.85 13.42 27.68
C TRP A 341 -2.88 13.82 29.14
N LEU A 342 -2.67 15.10 29.45
CA LEU A 342 -2.75 15.64 30.82
C LEU A 342 -4.14 15.43 31.44
N ARG A 343 -5.20 15.69 30.68
CA ARG A 343 -6.58 15.52 31.15
C ARG A 343 -6.91 14.06 31.48
N ALA A 344 -6.45 13.13 30.64
CA ALA A 344 -6.62 11.69 30.91
C ALA A 344 -5.91 11.28 32.21
N GLY A 345 -4.65 11.70 32.40
CA GLY A 345 -3.86 11.39 33.57
C GLY A 345 -4.43 11.98 34.86
N ASN A 346 -4.80 13.23 34.82
CA ASN A 346 -5.38 13.93 35.98
C ASN A 346 -6.74 13.33 36.40
N SER A 347 -7.58 12.97 35.42
CA SER A 347 -8.88 12.37 35.69
C SER A 347 -8.76 10.98 36.32
N ALA A 348 -7.82 10.18 35.85
CA ALA A 348 -7.62 8.80 36.32
C ALA A 348 -6.59 8.68 37.46
N LYS A 349 -5.83 9.73 37.75
CA LYS A 349 -4.67 9.73 38.66
C LYS A 349 -3.66 8.60 38.30
N ALA A 350 -3.50 8.35 37.00
CA ALA A 350 -2.64 7.29 36.44
C ALA A 350 -2.06 7.73 35.12
N GLN A 351 -0.98 7.07 34.68
CA GLN A 351 -0.40 7.34 33.37
C GLN A 351 -1.42 7.08 32.25
N PRO A 352 -1.59 8.03 31.31
CA PRO A 352 -2.51 7.88 30.20
C PRO A 352 -2.14 6.69 29.31
N GLN A 353 -3.14 5.86 28.98
CA GLN A 353 -2.98 4.65 28.18
C GLN A 353 -3.43 4.84 26.73
N LEU A 354 -4.47 5.65 26.52
CA LEU A 354 -5.08 5.83 25.19
C LEU A 354 -5.71 7.21 25.03
N ILE A 355 -5.57 7.80 23.85
CA ILE A 355 -6.39 8.91 23.39
C ILE A 355 -7.25 8.43 22.22
N LEU A 356 -8.58 8.48 22.38
CA LEU A 356 -9.52 8.20 21.31
C LEU A 356 -9.75 9.47 20.49
N CYS A 357 -9.23 9.53 19.27
CA CYS A 357 -9.32 10.71 18.40
C CYS A 357 -10.50 10.57 17.42
N ILE A 358 -11.42 11.53 17.42
CA ILE A 358 -12.55 11.59 16.48
C ILE A 358 -12.19 12.55 15.36
N LEU A 359 -12.14 12.03 14.12
CA LEU A 359 -11.74 12.79 12.93
C LEU A 359 -12.96 13.25 12.13
N PRO A 360 -12.95 14.48 11.57
CA PRO A 360 -14.05 15.00 10.75
C PRO A 360 -14.21 14.20 9.43
N ASN A 361 -13.11 13.76 8.85
CA ASN A 361 -13.06 13.05 7.56
C ASN A 361 -11.81 12.15 7.48
N THR A 362 -11.53 11.64 6.29
CA THR A 362 -10.35 10.82 5.98
C THR A 362 -9.09 11.62 5.65
N GLY A 363 -9.03 12.91 5.96
CA GLY A 363 -7.91 13.82 5.66
C GLY A 363 -6.58 13.31 6.21
N GLN A 364 -5.61 13.08 5.34
CA GLN A 364 -4.31 12.55 5.71
C GLN A 364 -3.47 13.47 6.61
N PRO A 365 -3.44 14.81 6.43
CA PRO A 365 -2.56 15.67 7.23
C PRO A 365 -2.85 15.61 8.73
N LEU A 366 -4.12 15.69 9.13
CA LEU A 366 -4.51 15.60 10.53
C LEU A 366 -4.15 14.23 11.14
N TYR A 367 -4.47 13.15 10.43
CA TYR A 367 -4.13 11.80 10.86
C TYR A 367 -2.62 11.61 11.01
N ALA A 368 -1.84 12.11 10.06
CA ALA A 368 -0.38 12.04 10.09
C ALA A 368 0.20 12.76 11.32
N GLU A 369 -0.26 13.98 11.59
CA GLU A 369 0.24 14.75 12.72
C GLU A 369 -0.15 14.14 14.06
N ILE A 370 -1.38 13.61 14.19
CA ILE A 370 -1.79 12.86 15.41
C ILE A 370 -0.82 11.70 15.65
N LYS A 371 -0.52 10.89 14.60
CA LYS A 371 0.36 9.73 14.75
C LYS A 371 1.80 10.11 15.01
N ARG A 372 2.31 11.16 14.36
CA ARG A 372 3.65 11.68 14.64
C ARG A 372 3.78 12.10 16.11
N VAL A 373 2.87 12.93 16.58
CA VAL A 373 2.93 13.46 17.95
C VAL A 373 2.75 12.36 18.98
N SER A 374 1.72 11.52 18.82
CA SER A 374 1.46 10.45 19.79
C SER A 374 2.59 9.44 19.88
N ASP A 375 3.19 9.06 18.75
CA ASP A 375 4.20 8.00 18.70
C ASP A 375 5.61 8.52 19.08
N THR A 376 5.95 9.77 18.69
CA THR A 376 7.34 10.26 18.78
C THR A 376 7.56 11.42 19.78
N VAL A 377 6.50 12.07 20.21
CA VAL A 377 6.60 13.21 21.16
C VAL A 377 6.05 12.83 22.53
N ILE A 378 4.86 12.28 22.61
CA ILE A 378 4.16 12.00 23.88
C ILE A 378 4.43 10.57 24.36
N GLY A 379 4.37 9.58 23.49
CA GLY A 379 4.52 8.16 23.86
C GLY A 379 3.21 7.52 24.34
N VAL A 380 2.07 7.90 23.74
CA VAL A 380 0.75 7.36 24.10
C VAL A 380 0.07 6.71 22.90
N ALA A 381 -0.59 5.56 23.12
CA ALA A 381 -1.39 4.94 22.07
C ALA A 381 -2.56 5.84 21.66
N THR A 382 -2.83 5.93 20.35
CA THR A 382 -4.02 6.63 19.84
C THR A 382 -4.86 5.70 18.97
N GLN A 383 -6.19 5.82 19.12
CA GLN A 383 -7.14 5.18 18.23
C GLN A 383 -7.96 6.26 17.53
N CYS A 384 -7.86 6.32 16.19
CA CYS A 384 -8.66 7.24 15.39
C CYS A 384 -9.94 6.56 14.92
N VAL A 385 -11.05 7.30 15.00
CA VAL A 385 -12.38 6.93 14.47
C VAL A 385 -12.93 8.10 13.67
N GLN A 386 -13.79 7.84 12.69
CA GLN A 386 -14.38 8.89 11.87
C GLN A 386 -15.74 9.32 12.42
N ASN A 387 -16.05 10.61 12.36
CA ASN A 387 -17.30 11.19 12.81
C ASN A 387 -18.56 10.47 12.27
N ARG A 388 -18.54 10.04 11.01
CA ARG A 388 -19.67 9.33 10.39
C ARG A 388 -20.13 8.06 11.12
N TYR A 389 -19.25 7.45 11.95
CA TYR A 389 -19.58 6.25 12.73
C TYR A 389 -20.05 6.56 14.15
N ILE A 390 -19.99 7.82 14.60
CA ILE A 390 -20.38 8.21 15.94
C ILE A 390 -21.90 8.21 16.09
N ARG A 391 -22.62 8.85 15.17
CA ARG A 391 -24.10 8.95 15.20
C ARG A 391 -24.82 7.67 14.77
N GLN A 392 -24.14 6.82 14.00
CA GLN A 392 -24.66 5.54 13.52
C GLN A 392 -23.82 4.40 14.05
N THR A 393 -23.68 4.32 15.35
CA THR A 393 -22.83 3.33 16.02
C THR A 393 -23.37 1.92 15.76
N LYS A 394 -22.50 1.07 15.19
CA LYS A 394 -22.79 -0.35 14.99
C LYS A 394 -21.90 -1.18 15.91
N LYS A 395 -22.46 -2.12 16.64
CA LYS A 395 -21.71 -3.02 17.56
C LYS A 395 -20.54 -3.72 16.86
N GLN A 396 -20.72 -4.15 15.61
CA GLN A 396 -19.64 -4.76 14.81
C GLN A 396 -18.47 -3.79 14.57
N TYR A 397 -18.73 -2.50 14.37
CA TYR A 397 -17.68 -1.49 14.24
C TYR A 397 -16.90 -1.33 15.55
N CYS A 398 -17.62 -1.23 16.66
CA CYS A 398 -17.01 -1.15 18.00
C CYS A 398 -16.15 -2.38 18.30
N ALA A 399 -16.61 -3.59 17.94
CA ALA A 399 -15.84 -4.81 18.10
C ALA A 399 -14.52 -4.78 17.28
N ASN A 400 -14.56 -4.29 16.04
CA ASN A 400 -13.35 -4.13 15.22
C ASN A 400 -12.39 -3.05 15.76
N VAL A 401 -12.91 -2.00 16.40
CA VAL A 401 -12.10 -0.99 17.09
C VAL A 401 -11.48 -1.59 18.36
N CYS A 402 -12.25 -2.37 19.11
CA CYS A 402 -11.79 -3.08 20.31
C CYS A 402 -10.57 -3.97 20.05
N LEU A 403 -10.56 -4.75 18.95
CA LEU A 403 -9.41 -5.57 18.56
C LEU A 403 -8.11 -4.77 18.47
N LYS A 404 -8.18 -3.55 17.92
CA LYS A 404 -7.01 -2.68 17.78
C LYS A 404 -6.60 -2.06 19.12
N ILE A 405 -7.57 -1.63 19.92
CA ILE A 405 -7.28 -1.05 21.25
C ILE A 405 -6.61 -2.10 22.12
N ASN A 406 -7.13 -3.33 22.14
CA ASN A 406 -6.60 -4.41 22.97
C ASN A 406 -5.10 -4.66 22.70
N VAL A 407 -4.70 -4.79 21.45
CA VAL A 407 -3.28 -5.08 21.12
C VAL A 407 -2.36 -3.87 21.27
N LYS A 408 -2.88 -2.65 21.12
CA LYS A 408 -2.12 -1.43 21.42
C LYS A 408 -1.81 -1.28 22.92
N LEU A 409 -2.63 -1.88 23.76
CA LEU A 409 -2.46 -1.92 25.22
C LEU A 409 -1.73 -3.19 25.70
N GLY A 410 -1.21 -4.01 24.78
CA GLY A 410 -0.44 -5.22 25.11
C GLY A 410 -1.29 -6.49 25.32
N GLY A 411 -2.61 -6.43 25.04
CA GLY A 411 -3.47 -7.61 25.05
C GLY A 411 -3.21 -8.56 23.87
N MET A 412 -3.82 -9.74 23.92
CA MET A 412 -3.78 -10.78 22.88
C MET A 412 -5.20 -11.09 22.43
N ASN A 413 -5.50 -10.97 21.14
CA ASN A 413 -6.85 -11.20 20.64
C ASN A 413 -7.19 -12.70 20.56
N SER A 414 -6.33 -13.50 19.95
CA SER A 414 -6.50 -14.93 19.75
C SER A 414 -5.15 -15.60 19.48
N PHE A 415 -5.11 -16.92 19.48
CA PHE A 415 -3.93 -17.70 19.11
C PHE A 415 -4.34 -19.02 18.45
N ILE A 416 -3.43 -19.64 17.71
CA ILE A 416 -3.62 -20.96 17.09
C ILE A 416 -3.40 -22.06 18.11
N ASP A 417 -4.13 -23.17 17.96
CA ASP A 417 -3.90 -24.37 18.77
C ASP A 417 -2.41 -24.76 18.68
N PRO A 418 -1.70 -24.88 19.82
CA PRO A 418 -0.27 -25.18 19.82
C PRO A 418 0.09 -26.47 19.08
N THR A 419 -0.81 -27.45 19.04
CA THR A 419 -0.60 -28.71 18.32
C THR A 419 -0.58 -28.55 16.80
N GLN A 420 -1.14 -27.47 16.29
CA GLN A 420 -1.18 -27.15 14.87
C GLN A 420 -0.03 -26.22 14.41
N ILE A 421 0.80 -25.78 15.35
CA ILE A 421 2.01 -24.97 15.09
C ILE A 421 3.21 -25.54 15.90
N PRO A 422 3.53 -26.85 15.79
CA PRO A 422 4.53 -27.50 16.62
C PRO A 422 5.90 -26.83 16.53
N PHE A 423 6.29 -26.32 15.36
CA PHE A 423 7.55 -25.60 15.19
C PHE A 423 7.71 -24.42 16.16
N ILE A 424 6.62 -23.75 16.53
CA ILE A 424 6.63 -22.61 17.46
C ILE A 424 6.45 -23.09 18.91
N SER A 425 5.58 -24.09 19.12
CA SER A 425 5.19 -24.54 20.46
C SER A 425 6.22 -25.44 21.14
N ASP A 426 7.02 -26.19 20.37
CA ASP A 426 7.96 -27.18 20.92
C ASP A 426 9.21 -26.55 21.53
N ARG A 427 9.67 -25.44 20.97
CA ARG A 427 10.88 -24.74 21.42
C ARG A 427 10.69 -23.24 21.34
N PRO A 428 11.43 -22.45 22.18
CA PRO A 428 11.43 -21.00 22.06
C PRO A 428 11.77 -20.55 20.64
N THR A 429 10.78 -19.99 19.95
CA THR A 429 10.88 -19.59 18.55
C THR A 429 10.44 -18.13 18.38
N ILE A 430 11.25 -17.35 17.70
CA ILE A 430 10.89 -15.98 17.31
C ILE A 430 10.55 -15.92 15.82
N LEU A 431 9.38 -15.37 15.52
CA LEU A 431 8.97 -15.06 14.15
C LEU A 431 9.29 -13.60 13.84
N MET A 432 9.99 -13.36 12.77
CA MET A 432 10.32 -12.01 12.31
C MET A 432 9.75 -11.74 10.94
N GLY A 433 9.42 -10.48 10.68
CA GLY A 433 8.99 -10.02 9.36
C GLY A 433 9.61 -8.69 9.03
N ALA A 434 10.09 -8.51 7.80
CA ALA A 434 10.73 -7.29 7.37
C ALA A 434 10.21 -6.78 6.02
N ASP A 435 10.18 -5.45 5.89
CA ASP A 435 9.78 -4.73 4.68
C ASP A 435 10.60 -3.45 4.55
N VAL A 436 10.91 -3.06 3.32
CA VAL A 436 11.52 -1.77 2.99
C VAL A 436 10.60 -1.01 2.04
N THR A 437 10.26 0.21 2.42
CA THR A 437 9.45 1.08 1.57
C THR A 437 10.30 2.20 0.98
N HIS A 438 10.11 2.47 -0.31
CA HIS A 438 10.84 3.49 -1.04
C HIS A 438 9.97 4.72 -1.31
N PRO A 439 10.58 5.90 -1.49
CA PRO A 439 9.86 7.07 -1.98
C PRO A 439 9.31 6.83 -3.39
N ALA A 440 8.20 7.51 -3.72
CA ALA A 440 7.62 7.44 -5.06
C ALA A 440 8.64 7.89 -6.12
N PRO A 441 8.66 7.25 -7.32
CA PRO A 441 9.53 7.66 -8.42
C PRO A 441 9.26 9.12 -8.82
N GLY A 442 10.32 9.89 -9.05
CA GLY A 442 10.22 11.29 -9.48
C GLY A 442 11.56 12.03 -9.35
N PRO A 443 11.66 13.27 -9.80
CA PRO A 443 12.86 14.09 -9.60
C PRO A 443 13.21 14.17 -8.10
N GLY A 444 14.48 14.00 -7.74
CA GLY A 444 14.95 14.02 -6.35
C GLY A 444 14.53 12.81 -5.51
N SER A 445 13.93 11.76 -6.10
CA SER A 445 13.51 10.56 -5.35
C SER A 445 14.69 9.77 -4.77
N ASP A 446 15.88 9.88 -5.36
CA ASP A 446 17.08 9.19 -4.90
C ASP A 446 17.70 9.84 -3.65
N GLU A 447 17.40 11.14 -3.44
CA GLU A 447 17.81 11.89 -2.26
C GLU A 447 16.87 11.65 -1.07
N ARG A 448 15.64 11.16 -1.31
CA ARG A 448 14.68 10.84 -0.26
C ARG A 448 15.00 9.48 0.34
N PRO A 449 15.05 9.35 1.68
CA PRO A 449 15.40 8.10 2.30
C PRO A 449 14.35 7.00 2.11
N SER A 450 14.80 5.74 2.15
CA SER A 450 13.96 4.57 2.32
C SER A 450 13.76 4.25 3.79
N ILE A 451 12.67 3.59 4.13
CA ILE A 451 12.33 3.20 5.50
C ILE A 451 12.32 1.68 5.57
N ALA A 452 13.17 1.13 6.41
CA ALA A 452 13.20 -0.28 6.75
C ALA A 452 12.47 -0.52 8.08
N ALA A 453 11.66 -1.57 8.14
CA ALA A 453 11.01 -2.02 9.37
C ALA A 453 11.20 -3.52 9.55
N VAL A 454 11.49 -3.92 10.78
CA VAL A 454 11.48 -5.32 11.22
C VAL A 454 10.51 -5.45 12.37
N THR A 455 9.65 -6.44 12.31
CA THR A 455 8.75 -6.82 13.40
C THR A 455 9.11 -8.20 13.90
N ALA A 456 8.89 -8.45 15.18
CA ALA A 456 9.13 -9.76 15.75
C ALA A 456 8.09 -10.13 16.80
N SER A 457 7.73 -11.41 16.86
CA SER A 457 6.89 -11.94 17.93
C SER A 457 7.59 -11.78 19.29
N VAL A 458 6.81 -11.42 20.32
CA VAL A 458 7.31 -11.25 21.69
C VAL A 458 6.60 -12.17 22.68
N ASP A 459 5.96 -13.21 22.21
CA ASP A 459 5.30 -14.23 23.02
C ASP A 459 5.38 -15.62 22.38
N ALA A 460 5.20 -16.65 23.19
CA ALA A 460 5.30 -18.06 22.76
C ALA A 460 4.17 -18.52 21.82
N LYS A 461 3.13 -17.68 21.59
CA LYS A 461 1.98 -17.98 20.73
C LYS A 461 2.05 -17.21 19.40
N ALA A 462 3.12 -16.44 19.17
CA ALA A 462 3.34 -15.63 17.98
C ALA A 462 2.19 -14.65 17.66
N SER A 463 1.52 -14.11 18.68
CA SER A 463 0.35 -13.25 18.54
C SER A 463 0.64 -11.76 18.78
N ARG A 464 1.60 -11.42 19.64
CA ARG A 464 2.02 -10.06 19.94
C ARG A 464 3.36 -9.77 19.30
N TYR A 465 3.53 -8.55 18.80
CA TYR A 465 4.71 -8.16 18.04
C TYR A 465 5.27 -6.83 18.53
N ALA A 466 6.58 -6.72 18.52
CA ALA A 466 7.32 -5.47 18.64
C ALA A 466 7.91 -5.08 17.27
N ALA A 467 8.32 -3.83 17.12
CA ALA A 467 8.84 -3.31 15.88
C ALA A 467 10.11 -2.48 16.08
N SER A 468 11.05 -2.58 15.13
CA SER A 468 12.21 -1.72 14.99
C SER A 468 12.18 -1.03 13.64
N ILE A 469 12.59 0.24 13.58
CA ILE A 469 12.53 1.10 12.38
C ILE A 469 13.92 1.68 12.13
N ARG A 470 14.32 1.74 10.84
CA ARG A 470 15.52 2.46 10.40
C ARG A 470 15.22 3.27 9.15
N ILE A 471 15.83 4.43 9.10
CA ILE A 471 15.88 5.29 7.93
C ILE A 471 17.20 5.03 7.24
N GLN A 472 17.17 4.75 5.95
CA GLN A 472 18.34 4.38 5.17
C GLN A 472 18.37 5.11 3.82
N ARG A 473 19.50 4.98 3.10
CA ARG A 473 19.68 5.59 1.77
C ARG A 473 18.52 5.24 0.83
N GLY A 474 18.07 6.22 0.07
CA GLY A 474 16.98 6.05 -0.90
C GLY A 474 17.24 4.90 -1.88
N ARG A 475 16.18 4.16 -2.20
CA ARG A 475 16.16 3.01 -3.13
C ARG A 475 17.12 1.85 -2.79
N THR A 476 17.59 1.79 -1.55
CA THR A 476 18.36 0.65 -1.05
C THR A 476 17.39 -0.38 -0.48
N GLU A 477 17.31 -1.57 -1.11
CA GLU A 477 16.42 -2.66 -0.68
C GLU A 477 17.00 -3.44 0.51
N ILE A 478 18.31 -3.67 0.53
CA ILE A 478 19.00 -4.34 1.63
C ILE A 478 18.86 -3.50 2.91
N ILE A 479 18.54 -4.16 4.02
CA ILE A 479 18.39 -3.47 5.31
C ILE A 479 19.79 -3.25 5.92
N ALA A 480 20.24 -2.00 5.88
CA ALA A 480 21.61 -1.64 6.24
C ALA A 480 21.98 -1.92 7.72
N ASP A 481 21.03 -1.67 8.65
CA ASP A 481 21.24 -1.85 10.10
C ASP A 481 20.48 -3.06 10.68
N LEU A 482 20.33 -4.12 9.88
CA LEU A 482 19.55 -5.30 10.27
C LEU A 482 20.06 -5.94 11.57
N ALA A 483 21.39 -5.99 11.77
CA ALA A 483 21.98 -6.61 12.94
C ALA A 483 21.52 -5.94 14.25
N ASN A 484 21.51 -4.61 14.32
CA ASN A 484 21.03 -3.90 15.52
C ASN A 484 19.51 -4.03 15.69
N MET A 485 18.74 -3.97 14.59
CA MET A 485 17.29 -4.16 14.64
C MET A 485 16.91 -5.54 15.19
N VAL A 486 17.57 -6.58 14.71
CA VAL A 486 17.37 -7.96 15.20
C VAL A 486 17.77 -8.08 16.67
N LYS A 487 18.90 -7.49 17.05
CA LYS A 487 19.38 -7.49 18.44
C LYS A 487 18.37 -6.83 19.41
N GLU A 488 17.76 -5.70 19.01
CA GLU A 488 16.71 -5.03 19.79
C GLU A 488 15.50 -5.96 19.99
N LEU A 489 15.08 -6.65 18.94
CA LEU A 489 13.90 -7.54 18.98
C LEU A 489 14.17 -8.86 19.72
N LEU A 490 15.37 -9.41 19.63
CA LEU A 490 15.78 -10.56 20.45
C LEU A 490 15.78 -10.21 21.94
N LYS A 491 16.21 -9.01 22.32
CA LYS A 491 16.12 -8.52 23.70
C LYS A 491 14.67 -8.35 24.15
N ALA A 492 13.80 -7.81 23.28
CA ALA A 492 12.37 -7.66 23.58
C ALA A 492 11.70 -9.04 23.81
N PHE A 493 12.03 -10.04 22.99
CA PHE A 493 11.55 -11.41 23.18
C PHE A 493 12.03 -11.99 24.52
N TYR A 494 13.33 -11.88 24.83
CA TYR A 494 13.90 -12.36 26.07
C TYR A 494 13.25 -11.73 27.31
N GLN A 495 13.01 -10.43 27.27
CA GLN A 495 12.38 -9.68 28.37
C GLN A 495 10.93 -10.11 28.61
N THR A 496 10.22 -10.57 27.58
CA THR A 496 8.83 -10.96 27.67
C THR A 496 8.68 -12.46 27.98
N CYS A 497 9.51 -13.31 27.35
CA CYS A 497 9.41 -14.76 27.44
C CYS A 497 10.36 -15.38 28.50
N GLY A 498 11.34 -14.62 29.01
CA GLY A 498 12.34 -15.11 29.96
C GLY A 498 13.33 -16.12 29.39
N ARG A 499 13.29 -16.38 28.09
CA ARG A 499 14.14 -17.38 27.40
C ARG A 499 14.67 -16.80 26.10
N LYS A 500 15.90 -17.21 25.70
CA LYS A 500 16.47 -16.90 24.38
C LYS A 500 15.74 -17.75 23.33
N PRO A 501 15.40 -17.20 22.15
CA PRO A 501 14.90 -18.03 21.05
C PRO A 501 15.96 -19.04 20.61
N GLU A 502 15.57 -20.28 20.44
CA GLU A 502 16.41 -21.35 19.87
C GLU A 502 16.28 -21.40 18.34
N ARG A 503 15.15 -20.87 17.83
CA ARG A 503 14.81 -20.85 16.40
C ARG A 503 14.42 -19.44 15.97
N ILE A 504 14.86 -19.05 14.80
CA ILE A 504 14.46 -17.80 14.11
C ILE A 504 13.83 -18.17 12.79
N LEU A 505 12.57 -17.78 12.58
CA LEU A 505 11.91 -17.85 11.28
C LEU A 505 11.69 -16.41 10.78
N PHE A 506 12.43 -16.05 9.74
CA PHE A 506 12.48 -14.70 9.20
C PHE A 506 11.77 -14.64 7.85
N TYR A 507 10.73 -13.82 7.74
CA TYR A 507 10.00 -13.56 6.50
C TYR A 507 10.36 -12.17 5.96
N ARG A 508 10.71 -12.07 4.70
CA ARG A 508 11.19 -10.83 4.04
C ARG A 508 10.38 -10.50 2.80
N ASP A 509 9.69 -9.36 2.76
CA ASP A 509 8.98 -8.88 1.56
C ASP A 509 9.83 -7.88 0.75
N GLY A 510 9.45 -7.69 -0.50
CA GLY A 510 9.99 -6.66 -1.39
C GLY A 510 11.18 -7.07 -2.26
N ILE A 511 11.73 -8.26 -2.09
CA ILE A 511 12.96 -8.72 -2.76
C ILE A 511 12.63 -9.35 -4.11
N SER A 512 13.39 -8.99 -5.13
CA SER A 512 13.38 -9.65 -6.45
C SER A 512 14.35 -10.84 -6.49
N GLU A 513 14.08 -11.82 -7.35
CA GLU A 513 14.94 -13.00 -7.53
C GLU A 513 16.40 -12.64 -7.84
N SER A 514 16.63 -11.54 -8.59
CA SER A 514 17.98 -11.06 -8.89
C SER A 514 18.79 -10.58 -7.66
N GLN A 515 18.12 -10.37 -6.53
CA GLN A 515 18.73 -9.89 -5.29
C GLN A 515 18.97 -11.01 -4.27
N PHE A 516 18.51 -12.24 -4.54
CA PHE A 516 18.62 -13.36 -3.58
C PHE A 516 20.05 -13.62 -3.12
N GLY A 517 21.02 -13.64 -4.03
CA GLY A 517 22.43 -13.83 -3.68
C GLY A 517 22.97 -12.77 -2.72
N SER A 518 22.63 -11.49 -2.93
CA SER A 518 23.03 -10.41 -2.04
C SER A 518 22.38 -10.53 -0.66
N ILE A 519 21.11 -10.95 -0.61
CA ILE A 519 20.39 -11.13 0.66
C ILE A 519 21.00 -12.26 1.49
N ILE A 520 21.32 -13.40 0.87
CA ILE A 520 21.95 -14.53 1.55
C ILE A 520 23.27 -14.08 2.18
N THR A 521 24.09 -13.33 1.46
CA THR A 521 25.41 -12.92 1.94
C THR A 521 25.37 -11.77 2.96
N THR A 522 24.37 -10.91 2.92
CA THR A 522 24.33 -9.69 3.77
C THR A 522 23.33 -9.81 4.91
N GLU A 523 22.04 -10.06 4.63
CA GLU A 523 20.99 -10.03 5.67
C GLU A 523 21.09 -11.25 6.60
N ILE A 524 21.37 -12.44 6.08
CA ILE A 524 21.53 -13.64 6.92
C ILE A 524 22.79 -13.51 7.79
N ALA A 525 23.87 -12.99 7.24
CA ALA A 525 25.09 -12.71 8.01
C ALA A 525 24.82 -11.67 9.13
N ALA A 526 24.01 -10.65 8.85
CA ALA A 526 23.61 -9.65 9.84
C ALA A 526 22.79 -10.26 10.99
N ILE A 527 21.87 -11.19 10.69
CA ILE A 527 21.09 -11.91 11.72
C ILE A 527 22.04 -12.74 12.61
N LYS A 528 22.96 -13.49 12.01
CA LYS A 528 23.98 -14.26 12.74
C LYS A 528 24.86 -13.37 13.62
N ALA A 529 25.32 -12.23 13.08
CA ALA A 529 26.10 -11.25 13.82
C ALA A 529 25.32 -10.65 15.00
N ALA A 530 24.03 -10.39 14.85
CA ALA A 530 23.18 -9.91 15.95
C ALA A 530 23.11 -10.90 17.12
N CYS A 531 22.99 -12.19 16.80
CA CYS A 531 22.98 -13.25 17.82
C CYS A 531 24.33 -13.35 18.55
N GLN A 532 25.45 -13.38 17.82
CA GLN A 532 26.80 -13.43 18.38
C GLN A 532 27.15 -12.19 19.20
N ALA A 533 26.65 -11.01 18.82
CA ALA A 533 26.84 -9.78 19.58
C ALA A 533 26.12 -9.74 20.94
N LEU A 534 25.14 -10.62 21.14
CA LEU A 534 24.45 -10.80 22.43
C LEU A 534 25.18 -11.81 23.32
N ASP A 535 25.68 -12.88 22.72
CA ASP A 535 26.44 -13.93 23.38
C ASP A 535 27.19 -14.73 22.30
N ALA A 536 28.52 -14.86 22.45
CA ALA A 536 29.38 -15.53 21.46
C ALA A 536 28.97 -16.98 21.16
N ASN A 537 28.32 -17.64 22.12
CA ASN A 537 27.85 -19.02 22.02
C ASN A 537 26.38 -19.12 21.54
N TYR A 538 25.72 -17.99 21.36
CA TYR A 538 24.31 -17.99 20.93
C TYR A 538 24.21 -18.16 19.41
N LYS A 539 23.81 -19.36 19.00
CA LYS A 539 23.69 -19.78 17.59
C LYS A 539 22.32 -20.43 17.35
N PRO A 540 21.23 -19.66 17.34
CA PRO A 540 19.92 -20.21 17.00
C PRO A 540 19.90 -20.69 15.56
N THR A 541 19.08 -21.69 15.26
CA THR A 541 18.82 -22.12 13.88
C THR A 541 17.93 -21.09 13.16
N ILE A 542 18.24 -20.81 11.90
CA ILE A 542 17.60 -19.75 11.11
C ILE A 542 16.95 -20.36 9.87
N THR A 543 15.71 -20.01 9.62
CA THR A 543 15.07 -20.17 8.30
C THR A 543 14.71 -18.80 7.77
N PHE A 544 15.12 -18.50 6.54
CA PHE A 544 14.88 -17.22 5.88
C PHE A 544 14.03 -17.44 4.64
N VAL A 545 12.83 -16.83 4.64
CA VAL A 545 11.81 -16.99 3.61
C VAL A 545 11.49 -15.64 2.98
N VAL A 546 11.63 -15.53 1.68
CA VAL A 546 11.16 -14.36 0.93
C VAL A 546 9.68 -14.53 0.62
N VAL A 547 8.90 -13.48 0.83
CA VAL A 547 7.46 -13.43 0.58
C VAL A 547 7.17 -12.39 -0.48
N GLN A 548 6.60 -12.80 -1.60
CA GLN A 548 6.25 -11.91 -2.70
C GLN A 548 4.73 -11.90 -2.92
N LYS A 549 4.11 -10.73 -2.77
CA LYS A 549 2.69 -10.54 -3.12
C LYS A 549 2.50 -9.81 -4.44
N ARG A 550 3.48 -9.01 -4.86
CA ARG A 550 3.38 -8.16 -6.05
C ARG A 550 3.85 -8.88 -7.31
N HIS A 551 3.43 -10.14 -7.49
CA HIS A 551 3.65 -10.93 -8.70
C HIS A 551 2.39 -11.00 -9.56
N HIS A 552 2.51 -11.57 -10.76
CA HIS A 552 1.45 -11.64 -11.76
C HIS A 552 0.83 -13.04 -11.95
N THR A 553 1.26 -14.04 -11.19
CA THR A 553 0.66 -15.38 -11.22
C THR A 553 -0.73 -15.36 -10.57
N ARG A 554 -1.72 -15.94 -11.26
CA ARG A 554 -3.11 -16.06 -10.80
C ARG A 554 -3.58 -17.48 -11.00
N PHE A 555 -4.45 -17.94 -10.10
CA PHE A 555 -5.05 -19.26 -10.17
C PHE A 555 -6.56 -19.13 -10.35
N PHE A 556 -7.10 -20.00 -11.18
CA PHE A 556 -8.52 -20.03 -11.49
C PHE A 556 -9.02 -21.46 -11.31
N PRO A 557 -10.02 -21.71 -10.44
CA PRO A 557 -10.64 -23.02 -10.33
C PRO A 557 -11.23 -23.45 -11.68
N ILE A 558 -11.10 -24.72 -12.04
CA ILE A 558 -11.70 -25.28 -13.25
C ILE A 558 -13.20 -25.43 -13.04
N ASP A 559 -13.58 -26.03 -11.92
CA ASP A 559 -14.96 -26.25 -11.54
C ASP A 559 -15.41 -25.19 -10.49
N SER A 560 -16.63 -24.71 -10.64
CA SER A 560 -17.24 -23.76 -9.70
C SER A 560 -17.45 -24.37 -8.30
N ARG A 561 -17.51 -25.69 -8.19
CA ARG A 561 -17.61 -26.42 -6.90
C ARG A 561 -16.32 -26.32 -6.10
N ASP A 562 -15.17 -26.15 -6.75
CA ASP A 562 -13.86 -25.97 -6.12
C ASP A 562 -13.53 -24.50 -5.83
N ALA A 563 -14.44 -23.60 -6.15
CA ALA A 563 -14.29 -22.17 -5.92
C ALA A 563 -14.91 -21.72 -4.58
N ASP A 564 -14.37 -20.62 -4.04
CA ASP A 564 -15.08 -19.91 -2.98
C ASP A 564 -16.32 -19.19 -3.55
N ARG A 565 -17.13 -18.58 -2.68
CA ARG A 565 -18.35 -17.84 -3.08
C ARG A 565 -18.10 -16.67 -4.05
N THR A 566 -16.84 -16.26 -4.26
CA THR A 566 -16.45 -15.17 -5.16
C THR A 566 -15.86 -15.68 -6.48
N GLY A 567 -15.79 -16.99 -6.67
CA GLY A 567 -15.20 -17.64 -7.84
C GLY A 567 -13.66 -17.77 -7.77
N ASN A 568 -13.05 -17.42 -6.64
CA ASN A 568 -11.62 -17.58 -6.41
C ASN A 568 -11.28 -18.97 -5.83
N CYS A 569 -10.01 -19.35 -5.87
CA CYS A 569 -9.54 -20.49 -5.10
C CYS A 569 -9.82 -20.26 -3.59
N PRO A 570 -10.24 -21.29 -2.86
CA PRO A 570 -10.56 -21.15 -1.44
C PRO A 570 -9.31 -20.90 -0.58
N PRO A 571 -9.47 -20.33 0.64
CA PRO A 571 -8.36 -20.21 1.59
C PRO A 571 -7.72 -21.57 1.88
N GLY A 572 -6.40 -21.59 1.92
CA GLY A 572 -5.61 -22.81 2.12
C GLY A 572 -5.12 -23.46 0.82
N THR A 573 -5.50 -22.94 -0.36
CA THR A 573 -5.00 -23.45 -1.63
C THR A 573 -3.50 -23.22 -1.74
N VAL A 574 -2.75 -24.31 -1.93
CA VAL A 574 -1.29 -24.35 -2.16
C VAL A 574 -1.01 -24.89 -3.55
N ILE A 575 -0.11 -24.22 -4.26
CA ILE A 575 0.47 -24.71 -5.53
C ILE A 575 1.98 -24.78 -5.34
N GLU A 576 2.53 -25.98 -5.51
CA GLU A 576 3.94 -26.29 -5.24
C GLU A 576 4.63 -27.10 -6.35
N THR A 577 3.94 -27.33 -7.45
CA THR A 577 4.43 -28.12 -8.58
C THR A 577 4.17 -27.42 -9.90
N VAL A 578 4.81 -27.90 -10.98
CA VAL A 578 4.65 -27.48 -12.38
C VAL A 578 5.13 -26.07 -12.67
N ILE A 579 4.72 -25.07 -11.88
CA ILE A 579 5.05 -23.65 -12.10
C ILE A 579 6.04 -23.09 -11.08
N THR A 580 6.48 -23.91 -10.15
CA THR A 580 7.51 -23.57 -9.15
C THR A 580 8.91 -23.69 -9.75
N HIS A 581 9.92 -23.16 -9.02
CA HIS A 581 11.30 -23.16 -9.47
C HIS A 581 11.85 -24.60 -9.61
N PRO A 582 12.70 -24.88 -10.63
CA PRO A 582 13.16 -26.24 -10.87
C PRO A 582 14.08 -26.83 -9.77
N PHE A 583 14.76 -26.01 -9.00
CA PHE A 583 15.78 -26.46 -8.03
C PHE A 583 15.61 -25.88 -6.63
N GLU A 584 14.82 -24.81 -6.48
CA GLU A 584 14.69 -24.11 -5.21
C GLU A 584 13.33 -24.42 -4.57
N PHE A 585 13.27 -24.33 -3.26
CA PHE A 585 12.03 -24.57 -2.52
C PHE A 585 11.17 -23.31 -2.52
N ASP A 586 10.12 -23.30 -3.33
CA ASP A 586 9.11 -22.25 -3.39
C ASP A 586 7.70 -22.82 -3.53
N PHE A 587 6.72 -22.04 -3.15
CA PHE A 587 5.30 -22.39 -3.28
C PHE A 587 4.43 -21.15 -3.31
N TYR A 588 3.22 -21.27 -3.87
CA TYR A 588 2.18 -20.26 -3.83
C TYR A 588 1.12 -20.65 -2.80
N LEU A 589 0.70 -19.69 -1.96
CA LEU A 589 -0.32 -19.90 -0.95
C LEU A 589 -1.42 -18.85 -1.06
N GLN A 590 -2.65 -19.32 -1.32
CA GLN A 590 -3.88 -18.52 -1.23
C GLN A 590 -4.43 -18.67 0.21
N SER A 591 -3.97 -17.84 1.14
CA SER A 591 -4.34 -17.96 2.56
C SER A 591 -5.65 -17.27 2.93
N HIS A 592 -6.17 -16.38 2.08
CA HIS A 592 -7.33 -15.53 2.37
C HIS A 592 -8.49 -15.78 1.41
N ALA A 593 -9.71 -15.56 1.91
CA ALA A 593 -10.91 -15.57 1.07
C ALA A 593 -10.99 -14.32 0.18
N GLY A 594 -11.49 -14.49 -1.03
CA GLY A 594 -11.78 -13.37 -1.94
C GLY A 594 -12.79 -12.39 -1.31
N LEU A 595 -12.52 -11.09 -1.43
CA LEU A 595 -13.45 -10.03 -1.05
C LEU A 595 -14.12 -9.43 -2.27
N LEU A 596 -13.29 -9.01 -3.20
CA LEU A 596 -13.68 -8.31 -4.42
C LEU A 596 -12.66 -8.60 -5.51
N GLY A 597 -13.15 -9.00 -6.69
CA GLY A 597 -12.27 -9.28 -7.81
C GLY A 597 -11.49 -10.59 -7.68
N THR A 598 -10.37 -10.68 -8.39
CA THR A 598 -9.50 -11.86 -8.40
C THR A 598 -8.48 -11.79 -7.28
N SER A 599 -8.42 -12.84 -6.47
CA SER A 599 -7.45 -12.96 -5.37
C SER A 599 -6.02 -13.09 -5.90
N ARG A 600 -5.09 -12.61 -5.10
CA ARG A 600 -3.65 -12.70 -5.38
C ARG A 600 -3.01 -13.55 -4.29
N PRO A 601 -2.54 -14.77 -4.62
CA PRO A 601 -1.81 -15.60 -3.67
C PRO A 601 -0.50 -14.94 -3.28
N ALA A 602 0.09 -15.34 -2.17
CA ALA A 602 1.47 -14.98 -1.85
C ALA A 602 2.40 -16.08 -2.38
N HIS A 603 3.57 -15.67 -2.86
CA HIS A 603 4.64 -16.55 -3.30
C HIS A 603 5.74 -16.56 -2.25
N TYR A 604 6.09 -17.73 -1.75
CA TYR A 604 7.08 -17.95 -0.71
C TYR A 604 8.30 -18.65 -1.31
N TYR A 605 9.49 -18.09 -1.06
CA TYR A 605 10.79 -18.65 -1.44
C TYR A 605 11.65 -18.89 -0.22
N VAL A 606 12.12 -20.11 -0.01
CA VAL A 606 13.04 -20.45 1.08
C VAL A 606 14.47 -20.26 0.59
N LEU A 607 15.13 -19.20 1.07
CA LEU A 607 16.51 -18.89 0.67
C LEU A 607 17.56 -19.56 1.57
N TYR A 608 17.19 -19.81 2.81
CA TYR A 608 18.10 -20.40 3.79
C TYR A 608 17.32 -21.19 4.84
N ASP A 609 17.75 -22.38 5.19
CA ASP A 609 17.03 -23.23 6.13
C ASP A 609 17.93 -24.14 6.97
N ASP A 610 18.25 -23.72 8.21
CA ASP A 610 18.94 -24.53 9.21
C ASP A 610 17.96 -25.47 9.97
N ASN A 611 16.64 -25.22 9.89
CA ASN A 611 15.63 -25.95 10.63
C ASN A 611 15.13 -27.22 9.92
N GLY A 612 15.46 -27.38 8.63
CA GLY A 612 15.08 -28.54 7.84
C GLY A 612 13.57 -28.67 7.61
N PHE A 613 12.92 -27.56 7.20
CA PHE A 613 11.51 -27.57 6.86
C PHE A 613 11.21 -28.48 5.69
N ASN A 614 10.26 -29.37 5.86
CA ASN A 614 9.60 -29.97 4.71
C ASN A 614 8.46 -29.04 4.20
N PRO A 615 8.00 -29.21 2.95
CA PRO A 615 6.95 -28.37 2.37
C PRO A 615 5.70 -28.28 3.23
N ASP A 616 5.20 -29.42 3.73
CA ASP A 616 3.96 -29.48 4.54
C ASP A 616 4.05 -28.66 5.82
N MET A 617 5.18 -28.72 6.51
CA MET A 617 5.40 -27.98 7.76
C MET A 617 5.38 -26.48 7.53
N LEU A 618 6.12 -25.98 6.55
CA LEU A 618 6.24 -24.55 6.32
C LEU A 618 4.96 -23.95 5.73
N GLN A 619 4.32 -24.68 4.82
CA GLN A 619 3.06 -24.26 4.18
C GLN A 619 1.94 -24.20 5.21
N THR A 620 1.77 -25.25 6.03
CA THR A 620 0.78 -25.30 7.09
C THR A 620 1.03 -24.21 8.15
N LEU A 621 2.28 -24.04 8.58
CA LEU A 621 2.64 -22.99 9.53
C LEU A 621 2.32 -21.59 8.97
N SER A 622 2.77 -21.29 7.74
CA SER A 622 2.51 -20.00 7.10
C SER A 622 1.01 -19.74 6.91
N TYR A 623 0.24 -20.76 6.56
CA TYR A 623 -1.22 -20.66 6.44
C TYR A 623 -1.88 -20.40 7.78
N ASN A 624 -1.55 -21.18 8.80
CA ASN A 624 -2.15 -21.06 10.13
C ASN A 624 -1.88 -19.68 10.74
N LEU A 625 -0.67 -19.14 10.60
CA LEU A 625 -0.32 -17.79 11.04
C LEU A 625 -1.22 -16.71 10.44
N CYS A 626 -1.68 -16.86 9.19
CA CYS A 626 -2.56 -15.88 8.54
C CYS A 626 -3.92 -15.71 9.24
N TYR A 627 -4.27 -16.58 10.19
CA TYR A 627 -5.52 -16.50 10.96
C TYR A 627 -5.41 -15.69 12.27
N ILE A 628 -4.22 -15.29 12.68
CA ILE A 628 -4.01 -14.53 13.93
C ILE A 628 -3.61 -13.08 13.72
N TYR A 629 -3.95 -12.51 12.55
CA TYR A 629 -3.76 -11.08 12.33
C TYR A 629 -4.66 -10.25 13.23
N ALA A 630 -4.08 -9.42 14.09
CA ALA A 630 -4.76 -8.79 15.21
C ALA A 630 -5.87 -7.79 14.87
N ARG A 631 -5.92 -7.27 13.62
CA ARG A 631 -6.82 -6.17 13.26
C ARG A 631 -8.18 -6.59 12.71
N CYS A 632 -8.39 -7.87 12.43
CA CYS A 632 -9.66 -8.38 11.89
C CYS A 632 -9.86 -9.87 12.20
N THR A 633 -11.09 -10.33 12.04
CA THR A 633 -11.51 -11.73 12.16
C THR A 633 -11.62 -12.39 10.78
N ARG A 634 -10.51 -12.36 10.05
CA ARG A 634 -10.36 -12.97 8.72
C ARG A 634 -8.93 -13.43 8.54
N SER A 635 -8.75 -14.53 7.79
CA SER A 635 -7.42 -14.91 7.31
C SER A 635 -6.89 -13.83 6.35
N VAL A 636 -5.62 -13.48 6.49
CA VAL A 636 -4.96 -12.46 5.69
C VAL A 636 -4.07 -13.07 4.62
N SER A 637 -3.72 -12.29 3.62
CA SER A 637 -3.02 -12.76 2.43
C SER A 637 -1.51 -12.90 2.59
N LEU A 638 -0.95 -12.47 3.71
CA LEU A 638 0.47 -12.55 4.06
C LEU A 638 0.60 -12.99 5.51
N VAL A 639 1.69 -13.66 5.84
CA VAL A 639 2.01 -13.97 7.24
C VAL A 639 2.05 -12.68 8.07
N PRO A 640 1.49 -12.68 9.28
CA PRO A 640 1.38 -11.48 10.12
C PRO A 640 2.66 -10.70 10.33
N PRO A 641 3.84 -11.30 10.59
CA PRO A 641 5.06 -10.54 10.78
C PRO A 641 5.39 -9.63 9.57
N VAL A 642 5.21 -10.09 8.34
CA VAL A 642 5.38 -9.26 7.14
C VAL A 642 4.28 -8.19 7.05
N TYR A 643 3.04 -8.57 7.34
CA TYR A 643 1.93 -7.62 7.28
C TYR A 643 2.11 -6.48 8.28
N TYR A 644 2.61 -6.79 9.49
CA TYR A 644 2.95 -5.78 10.49
C TYR A 644 4.14 -4.92 10.06
N ALA A 645 5.16 -5.48 9.41
CA ALA A 645 6.24 -4.69 8.85
C ALA A 645 5.74 -3.64 7.85
N HIS A 646 4.77 -3.99 6.98
CA HIS A 646 4.08 -3.03 6.11
C HIS A 646 3.34 -1.93 6.89
N LEU A 647 2.69 -2.28 8.00
CA LEU A 647 2.03 -1.27 8.84
C LEU A 647 3.03 -0.33 9.49
N VAL A 648 4.15 -0.87 9.95
CA VAL A 648 5.23 -0.11 10.58
C VAL A 648 5.91 0.83 9.60
N THR A 649 6.26 0.38 8.38
CA THR A 649 6.83 1.26 7.34
C THR A 649 5.87 2.38 6.96
N ASN A 650 4.57 2.08 6.82
CA ASN A 650 3.55 3.10 6.55
C ASN A 650 3.35 4.06 7.73
N ARG A 651 3.45 3.57 8.97
CA ARG A 651 3.41 4.43 10.17
C ARG A 651 4.64 5.33 10.25
N ALA A 652 5.83 4.82 9.97
CA ALA A 652 7.07 5.57 10.01
C ALA A 652 7.12 6.72 9.01
N LYS A 653 6.46 6.61 7.85
CA LYS A 653 6.29 7.74 6.92
C LYS A 653 5.63 8.96 7.56
N LEU A 654 4.76 8.75 8.55
CA LEU A 654 4.06 9.80 9.26
C LEU A 654 4.92 10.47 10.35
N HIS A 655 6.07 9.90 10.69
CA HIS A 655 6.99 10.44 11.70
C HIS A 655 7.94 11.51 11.16
N ALA A 656 7.88 11.82 9.87
CA ALA A 656 8.73 12.82 9.21
C ALA A 656 8.35 14.26 9.59
N ARG A 657 9.35 15.12 9.78
CA ARG A 657 9.25 16.59 9.94
C ARG A 657 10.06 17.30 8.86
N GLY A 658 9.64 18.51 8.45
CA GLY A 658 10.46 19.43 7.65
C GLY A 658 10.35 19.29 6.14
N GLY A 659 9.31 18.68 5.62
CA GLY A 659 9.04 18.62 4.18
C GLY A 659 8.13 17.44 3.83
N PRO A 660 7.51 17.44 2.66
CA PRO A 660 6.56 16.41 2.34
C PRO A 660 7.28 15.07 2.08
N PHE A 661 7.30 14.21 3.07
CA PHE A 661 7.24 12.79 2.81
C PHE A 661 5.84 12.44 2.26
N SER A 662 4.96 13.44 2.23
CA SER A 662 3.69 13.37 1.53
C SER A 662 4.00 13.34 0.04
N ASP A 663 3.50 12.34 -0.64
CA ASP A 663 3.51 12.17 -2.09
C ASP A 663 2.78 13.31 -2.86
N THR A 664 2.45 14.39 -2.22
CA THR A 664 1.96 15.62 -2.81
C THR A 664 3.17 16.50 -3.11
N GLY A 665 3.71 16.39 -4.32
CA GLY A 665 4.83 17.19 -4.79
C GLY A 665 4.54 18.69 -4.74
N SER A 666 4.67 19.31 -3.60
CA SER A 666 4.87 20.74 -3.44
C SER A 666 6.38 20.96 -3.36
N GLU A 667 6.98 21.23 -4.52
CA GLU A 667 8.35 21.74 -4.65
C GLU A 667 8.39 23.23 -4.29
N GLU A 668 7.92 23.62 -3.11
CA GLU A 668 8.13 24.97 -2.60
C GLU A 668 8.49 24.88 -1.11
N GLY A 669 9.79 24.83 -0.87
CA GLY A 669 10.38 24.91 0.45
C GLY A 669 11.85 24.53 0.38
N GLY A 670 12.71 25.51 0.43
CA GLY A 670 14.16 25.32 0.40
C GLY A 670 14.62 24.27 1.39
N GLY A 671 15.53 23.46 0.97
CA GLY A 671 16.30 22.37 1.56
C GLY A 671 16.38 22.18 3.07
N ALA A 672 15.27 22.17 3.79
CA ALA A 672 15.28 21.70 5.18
C ALA A 672 15.38 20.16 5.16
N ALA A 673 16.43 19.63 5.76
CA ALA A 673 16.65 18.19 5.89
C ALA A 673 15.43 17.56 6.58
N VAL A 674 14.83 16.55 5.94
CA VAL A 674 13.73 15.78 6.54
C VAL A 674 14.26 15.05 7.76
N THR A 675 13.71 15.33 8.94
CA THR A 675 14.03 14.63 10.19
C THR A 675 12.92 13.66 10.53
N PHE A 676 13.27 12.51 11.09
CA PHE A 676 12.33 11.49 11.54
C PHE A 676 12.33 11.39 13.06
N GLY A 677 11.14 11.43 13.66
CA GLY A 677 10.98 11.18 15.08
C GLY A 677 11.18 9.70 15.41
N VAL A 678 11.82 9.45 16.56
CA VAL A 678 11.97 8.09 17.11
C VAL A 678 10.75 7.74 17.95
N VAL A 679 10.25 6.52 17.79
CA VAL A 679 9.13 6.01 18.61
C VAL A 679 9.53 5.96 20.07
N LYS A 680 8.68 6.50 20.94
CA LYS A 680 8.92 6.56 22.39
C LYS A 680 9.02 5.14 23.00
N PRO A 681 9.86 4.95 24.04
CA PRO A 681 10.08 3.65 24.67
C PRO A 681 8.79 2.96 25.14
N GLU A 682 7.81 3.74 25.61
CA GLU A 682 6.52 3.26 26.11
C GLU A 682 5.72 2.49 25.07
N LEU A 683 5.94 2.78 23.78
CA LEU A 683 5.25 2.15 22.66
C LEU A 683 6.05 1.03 21.96
N GLN A 684 7.35 0.96 22.19
CA GLN A 684 8.21 0.02 21.44
C GLN A 684 7.88 -1.47 21.67
N ARG A 685 7.22 -1.81 22.79
CA ARG A 685 6.89 -3.19 23.16
C ARG A 685 5.44 -3.59 22.92
N VAL A 686 4.64 -2.68 22.40
CA VAL A 686 3.23 -2.91 22.08
C VAL A 686 2.98 -2.68 20.60
N MET A 687 1.86 -3.18 20.12
CA MET A 687 1.50 -3.05 18.71
C MET A 687 0.86 -1.68 18.42
N TYR A 688 1.55 -0.58 18.72
CA TYR A 688 1.06 0.80 18.53
C TYR A 688 0.67 1.09 17.05
N PHE A 689 1.29 0.39 16.12
CA PHE A 689 1.06 0.48 14.69
C PHE A 689 -0.23 -0.20 14.21
N ALA A 690 -0.93 -0.97 15.06
CA ALA A 690 -2.13 -1.73 14.75
C ALA A 690 -3.38 -0.84 14.47
#